data_4f3ba34ec648cc402e175ef816d26f5a
#
_entry.id   4f3ba34ec648cc402e175ef816d26f5a
#
_cell.length_a   1.000
_cell.length_b   1.000
_cell.length_c   1.000
_cell.angle_alpha   90.00
_cell.angle_beta   90.00
_cell.angle_gamma   90.00
#
_symmetry.space_group_name_H-M   'P 1'
#
loop_
_entity.id
_entity.type
_entity.pdbx_description
1 polymer ?
#
loop_
_entity_poly.entity_id
_entity_poly.type
_entity_poly.pdbx_seq_one_letter_code
_entity_poly.pdbx_strand_id
1 'polypeptide(L)'
;MKCRIVGADASFEIVWDKLGVAHVWASTVADAYRGMGYAAAYERLWQIHLSTAYANGEAASLLGERFVRQDAMQRAFNVHGGLTEMPSSAGDWIASAYLEGMNAYVDSLEEVPPEFQIAGAEPRKFTMSDIAARYRFTSWFQHKSWTEKLMMGRLMATHGADYFREHLLHFSKDDEEQVEELKNFLVDIDPKMIELAYPEVQVPEFSGSNNWAISGELSASGYPMLATDPHQPHSIPNTFFYVHLHVEGWDAFGAAFPGVPYFMMGFNNDVAWGLTTGFIDCYDLFIEQVEGKQYLHGEEWKPVASRNEVIAVKGEKDRTIEVKTTHHGVLLEPLMQELGMSDTRASSNQTSLYWSLRDVPSSAGALALLPTAKTASEFGDLLFEGGVCPLVTNIICVDKQSNIERYIATVVPIRQGVTGSVPIAGWNLKHDFALATQDQLTVERNPETGYSLTANNDTMEERGDFYIHNFPTHSARADRIKQLLDEGSDFTVDQFCNMQLDLMDLRAKEILPDLIEILRASEDALVVRAVDILENWDCQASRDSVGACVFYPFLDRYWQRNYLFEVLGDDLLKLMPLAAPGLNRFDLKTFTKDSSPWSQHRGALSRIIHKEMRVVMERLRDSLGPEENAWRWGDLHQIAFWHRQRKRAGFEHLTVGPDPIGGSPTTLGMAMHMGKGPGRAVEDEIPCRVFHGPAYRLVVDLGDHQHARFVIAGGNGGRPDSKFGTNQYSTWLEGGYFTLNLKRDEIDVHEIWQVEG
;
A
#
# COMPACT_ATOMS: atom_id res chain seq x y z
N MET A 1 31.21 18.70 6.62
CA MET A 1 31.93 17.54 6.04
C MET A 1 32.34 17.87 4.61
N LYS A 2 33.42 17.26 4.05
CA LYS A 2 33.75 17.33 2.63
C LYS A 2 33.44 15.98 1.98
N CYS A 3 32.71 15.99 0.90
CA CYS A 3 32.35 14.81 0.13
C CYS A 3 32.82 14.95 -1.32
N ARG A 4 33.12 13.88 -2.00
CA ARG A 4 33.48 13.90 -3.40
C ARG A 4 32.51 13.03 -4.21
N ILE A 5 31.96 13.59 -5.28
CA ILE A 5 31.13 12.89 -6.25
C ILE A 5 31.74 13.06 -7.63
N VAL A 6 32.36 12.01 -8.15
CA VAL A 6 32.94 12.01 -9.49
C VAL A 6 31.82 12.18 -10.52
N GLY A 7 31.95 13.17 -11.40
CA GLY A 7 30.92 13.49 -12.40
C GLY A 7 30.04 14.67 -12.04
N ALA A 8 30.21 15.29 -10.86
CA ALA A 8 29.52 16.54 -10.55
C ALA A 8 29.99 17.66 -11.53
N ASP A 9 28.99 18.42 -12.01
CA ASP A 9 29.25 19.53 -12.97
C ASP A 9 29.91 20.72 -12.29
N ALA A 10 29.59 20.95 -11.00
CA ALA A 10 30.18 21.98 -10.16
C ALA A 10 30.15 21.57 -8.69
N SER A 11 30.87 22.30 -7.83
CA SER A 11 30.74 22.13 -6.38
C SER A 11 29.36 22.61 -5.91
N PHE A 12 28.76 21.87 -4.97
CA PHE A 12 27.45 22.16 -4.41
C PHE A 12 27.36 21.82 -2.91
N GLU A 13 26.27 22.17 -2.24
CA GLU A 13 26.08 21.92 -0.81
C GLU A 13 24.93 20.94 -0.54
N ILE A 14 25.13 20.09 0.47
CA ILE A 14 24.04 19.38 1.14
C ILE A 14 23.95 19.95 2.56
N VAL A 15 22.82 20.61 2.85
CA VAL A 15 22.53 21.22 4.14
C VAL A 15 21.56 20.36 4.90
N TRP A 16 21.99 19.76 5.99
CA TRP A 16 21.12 19.03 6.90
C TRP A 16 20.50 19.98 7.91
N ASP A 17 19.18 19.98 8.03
CA ASP A 17 18.48 20.72 9.07
C ASP A 17 18.40 19.93 10.39
N LYS A 18 17.82 20.53 11.43
CA LYS A 18 17.62 19.87 12.72
C LYS A 18 16.56 18.79 12.72
N LEU A 19 15.71 18.71 11.69
CA LEU A 19 14.72 17.67 11.50
C LEU A 19 15.28 16.47 10.73
N GLY A 20 16.48 16.59 10.17
CA GLY A 20 17.12 15.57 9.35
C GLY A 20 16.70 15.61 7.89
N VAL A 21 16.15 16.73 7.43
CA VAL A 21 15.91 16.96 6.00
C VAL A 21 17.23 17.37 5.33
N ALA A 22 17.52 16.73 4.20
CA ALA A 22 18.64 17.10 3.35
C ALA A 22 18.17 18.15 2.33
N HIS A 23 18.71 19.36 2.40
CA HIS A 23 18.50 20.42 1.41
C HIS A 23 19.72 20.47 0.49
N VAL A 24 19.54 20.10 -0.77
CA VAL A 24 20.61 20.09 -1.77
C VAL A 24 20.58 21.40 -2.56
N TRP A 25 21.64 22.17 -2.47
CA TRP A 25 21.82 23.47 -3.13
C TRP A 25 22.82 23.35 -4.27
N ALA A 26 22.32 23.22 -5.50
CA ALA A 26 23.14 22.94 -6.67
C ALA A 26 22.92 23.98 -7.78
N SER A 27 23.84 24.03 -8.75
CA SER A 27 23.71 24.87 -9.94
C SER A 27 23.00 24.18 -11.12
N THR A 28 22.89 22.84 -11.07
CA THR A 28 22.22 22.04 -12.10
C THR A 28 21.27 21.02 -11.45
N VAL A 29 20.23 20.65 -12.18
CA VAL A 29 19.29 19.59 -11.74
C VAL A 29 20.04 18.26 -11.57
N ALA A 30 21.02 17.97 -12.43
CA ALA A 30 21.82 16.75 -12.31
C ALA A 30 22.57 16.69 -10.98
N ASP A 31 23.24 17.80 -10.56
CA ASP A 31 23.94 17.85 -9.29
C ASP A 31 22.98 17.81 -8.10
N ALA A 32 21.78 18.39 -8.22
CA ALA A 32 20.75 18.27 -7.20
C ALA A 32 20.37 16.80 -6.98
N TYR A 33 20.19 16.01 -8.04
CA TYR A 33 19.90 14.59 -7.93
C TYR A 33 21.11 13.74 -7.50
N ARG A 34 22.34 14.13 -7.86
CA ARG A 34 23.55 13.51 -7.27
C ARG A 34 23.57 13.68 -5.74
N GLY A 35 23.28 14.89 -5.27
CA GLY A 35 23.16 15.18 -3.84
C GLY A 35 22.06 14.39 -3.15
N MET A 36 20.88 14.27 -3.78
CA MET A 36 19.77 13.44 -3.28
C MET A 36 20.19 11.98 -3.15
N GLY A 37 20.84 11.41 -4.17
CA GLY A 37 21.31 10.03 -4.17
C GLY A 37 22.32 9.75 -3.06
N TYR A 38 23.29 10.68 -2.88
CA TYR A 38 24.30 10.59 -1.82
C TYR A 38 23.66 10.67 -0.43
N ALA A 39 22.76 11.61 -0.19
CA ALA A 39 22.07 11.79 1.09
C ALA A 39 21.18 10.58 1.42
N ALA A 40 20.46 10.07 0.43
CA ALA A 40 19.63 8.87 0.60
C ALA A 40 20.49 7.63 0.93
N ALA A 41 21.60 7.42 0.25
CA ALA A 41 22.50 6.31 0.54
C ALA A 41 23.17 6.48 1.92
N TYR A 42 23.55 7.69 2.32
CA TYR A 42 24.12 7.96 3.63
C TYR A 42 23.20 7.53 4.77
N GLU A 43 21.92 7.89 4.73
CA GLU A 43 20.98 7.57 5.81
C GLU A 43 20.32 6.18 5.67
N ARG A 44 20.20 5.62 4.45
CA ARG A 44 19.31 4.52 4.16
C ARG A 44 19.94 3.35 3.40
N LEU A 45 21.28 3.22 3.38
CA LEU A 45 21.98 2.25 2.52
C LEU A 45 21.48 0.80 2.70
N TRP A 46 21.32 0.35 3.94
CA TRP A 46 20.79 -0.99 4.20
C TRP A 46 19.36 -1.17 3.69
N GLN A 47 18.49 -0.19 3.91
CA GLN A 47 17.10 -0.21 3.41
C GLN A 47 17.06 -0.26 1.89
N ILE A 48 17.92 0.52 1.19
CA ILE A 48 18.05 0.51 -0.26
C ILE A 48 18.53 -0.88 -0.73
N HIS A 49 19.58 -1.41 -0.13
CA HIS A 49 20.17 -2.69 -0.48
C HIS A 49 19.16 -3.84 -0.33
N LEU A 50 18.51 -3.91 0.81
CA LEU A 50 17.52 -4.95 1.11
C LEU A 50 16.31 -4.89 0.19
N SER A 51 15.75 -3.70 -0.04
CA SER A 51 14.59 -3.54 -0.92
C SER A 51 14.94 -3.78 -2.39
N THR A 52 16.18 -3.51 -2.80
CA THR A 52 16.69 -3.89 -4.13
C THR A 52 16.83 -5.40 -4.27
N ALA A 53 17.33 -6.07 -3.22
CA ALA A 53 17.39 -7.54 -3.22
C ALA A 53 15.99 -8.18 -3.31
N TYR A 54 15.00 -7.62 -2.63
CA TYR A 54 13.61 -8.05 -2.80
C TYR A 54 13.10 -7.86 -4.24
N ALA A 55 13.36 -6.71 -4.83
CA ALA A 55 12.91 -6.41 -6.18
C ALA A 55 13.55 -7.34 -7.23
N ASN A 56 14.82 -7.70 -7.04
CA ASN A 56 15.57 -8.57 -7.94
C ASN A 56 15.32 -10.07 -7.72
N GLY A 57 14.56 -10.46 -6.68
CA GLY A 57 14.43 -11.88 -6.29
C GLY A 57 15.77 -12.45 -5.82
N GLU A 58 16.48 -11.73 -4.96
CA GLU A 58 17.79 -12.03 -4.40
C GLU A 58 17.79 -12.05 -2.86
N ALA A 59 16.61 -11.96 -2.22
CA ALA A 59 16.51 -11.88 -0.77
C ALA A 59 17.01 -13.16 -0.07
N ALA A 60 16.86 -14.33 -0.69
CA ALA A 60 17.36 -15.59 -0.17
C ALA A 60 18.90 -15.62 -0.09
N SER A 61 19.60 -14.92 -0.99
CA SER A 61 21.06 -14.82 -0.95
C SER A 61 21.59 -14.03 0.24
N LEU A 62 20.76 -13.13 0.80
CA LEU A 62 21.08 -12.31 1.96
C LEU A 62 20.55 -12.91 3.27
N LEU A 63 19.34 -13.45 3.25
CA LEU A 63 18.54 -13.75 4.44
C LEU A 63 18.24 -15.25 4.62
N GLY A 64 18.59 -16.08 3.65
CA GLY A 64 18.50 -17.54 3.70
C GLY A 64 17.21 -18.13 3.15
N GLU A 65 17.08 -19.44 3.30
CA GLU A 65 16.09 -20.36 2.71
C GLU A 65 14.63 -19.87 2.77
N ARG A 66 14.21 -19.27 3.87
CA ARG A 66 12.83 -18.78 4.05
C ARG A 66 12.35 -17.78 3.00
N PHE A 67 13.28 -17.17 2.23
CA PHE A 67 12.97 -16.20 1.18
C PHE A 67 12.93 -16.80 -0.22
N VAL A 68 13.24 -18.09 -0.36
CA VAL A 68 13.26 -18.77 -1.67
C VAL A 68 11.91 -18.66 -2.38
N ARG A 69 10.79 -18.85 -1.67
CA ARG A 69 9.45 -18.75 -2.24
C ARG A 69 9.18 -17.32 -2.77
N GLN A 70 9.56 -16.30 -2.01
CA GLN A 70 9.42 -14.91 -2.43
C GLN A 70 10.26 -14.63 -3.68
N ASP A 71 11.54 -15.02 -3.68
CA ASP A 71 12.42 -14.81 -4.81
C ASP A 71 11.94 -15.58 -6.05
N ALA A 72 11.42 -16.79 -5.88
CA ALA A 72 10.82 -17.57 -6.95
C ALA A 72 9.64 -16.82 -7.63
N MET A 73 8.75 -16.23 -6.82
CA MET A 73 7.65 -15.41 -7.34
C MET A 73 8.17 -14.18 -8.09
N GLN A 74 9.14 -13.43 -7.52
CA GLN A 74 9.72 -12.27 -8.19
C GLN A 74 10.34 -12.63 -9.55
N ARG A 75 11.05 -13.75 -9.60
CA ARG A 75 11.68 -14.27 -10.82
C ARG A 75 10.67 -14.81 -11.81
N ALA A 76 9.69 -15.60 -11.36
CA ALA A 76 8.66 -16.18 -12.21
C ALA A 76 7.87 -15.10 -12.96
N PHE A 77 7.54 -13.99 -12.27
CA PHE A 77 6.77 -12.89 -12.83
C PHE A 77 7.62 -11.76 -13.42
N ASN A 78 8.94 -11.99 -13.59
CA ASN A 78 9.84 -11.00 -14.17
C ASN A 78 9.76 -9.62 -13.49
N VAL A 79 9.55 -9.58 -12.18
CA VAL A 79 9.46 -8.31 -11.43
C VAL A 79 10.76 -7.51 -11.58
N HIS A 80 11.90 -8.18 -11.63
CA HIS A 80 13.22 -7.57 -11.88
C HIS A 80 13.42 -7.04 -13.31
N GLY A 81 12.50 -7.31 -14.26
CA GLY A 81 12.58 -6.77 -15.64
C GLY A 81 13.63 -7.41 -16.55
N GLY A 82 14.29 -8.49 -16.13
CA GLY A 82 15.43 -9.09 -16.85
C GLY A 82 15.11 -9.81 -18.15
N LEU A 83 13.83 -9.97 -18.51
CA LEU A 83 13.42 -10.63 -19.78
C LEU A 83 13.24 -9.66 -20.95
N THR A 84 13.23 -8.36 -20.68
CA THR A 84 13.02 -7.32 -21.68
C THR A 84 14.16 -6.30 -21.61
N GLU A 85 14.53 -5.74 -22.77
CA GLU A 85 15.45 -4.61 -22.79
C GLU A 85 14.78 -3.42 -22.04
N MET A 86 15.54 -2.77 -21.17
CA MET A 86 15.08 -1.58 -20.47
C MET A 86 14.90 -0.45 -21.50
N PRO A 87 13.69 0.15 -21.63
CA PRO A 87 13.51 1.26 -22.54
C PRO A 87 14.26 2.50 -22.02
N SER A 88 14.60 3.39 -22.91
CA SER A 88 15.07 4.72 -22.54
C SER A 88 13.87 5.64 -22.27
N SER A 89 14.04 6.58 -21.33
CA SER A 89 13.11 7.69 -21.09
C SER A 89 13.85 9.03 -21.08
N ALA A 90 13.12 10.10 -21.22
CA ALA A 90 13.67 11.45 -21.13
C ALA A 90 14.29 11.74 -19.74
N GLY A 91 13.89 11.01 -18.68
CA GLY A 91 14.42 11.15 -17.33
C GLY A 91 15.66 10.31 -16.99
N ASP A 92 16.20 9.49 -17.92
CA ASP A 92 17.31 8.57 -17.62
C ASP A 92 18.58 9.27 -17.17
N TRP A 93 18.83 10.50 -17.64
CA TRP A 93 19.97 11.31 -17.19
C TRP A 93 19.84 11.72 -15.72
N ILE A 94 18.60 11.95 -15.22
CA ILE A 94 18.33 12.21 -13.79
C ILE A 94 18.60 10.94 -12.97
N ALA A 95 18.08 9.80 -13.43
CA ALA A 95 18.30 8.52 -12.76
C ALA A 95 19.80 8.16 -12.71
N SER A 96 20.54 8.46 -13.78
CA SER A 96 22.00 8.29 -13.82
C SER A 96 22.70 9.19 -12.78
N ALA A 97 22.35 10.47 -12.72
CA ALA A 97 22.92 11.40 -11.75
C ALA A 97 22.65 10.97 -10.29
N TYR A 98 21.40 10.56 -10.00
CA TYR A 98 21.04 10.03 -8.69
C TYR A 98 21.86 8.78 -8.33
N LEU A 99 22.03 7.87 -9.29
CA LEU A 99 22.81 6.64 -9.14
C LEU A 99 24.30 6.93 -8.90
N GLU A 100 24.87 7.91 -9.58
CA GLU A 100 26.23 8.40 -9.36
C GLU A 100 26.41 8.87 -7.91
N GLY A 101 25.44 9.62 -7.36
CA GLY A 101 25.46 10.07 -5.97
C GLY A 101 25.39 8.89 -4.98
N MET A 102 24.47 7.94 -5.18
CA MET A 102 24.41 6.75 -4.33
C MET A 102 25.70 5.94 -4.34
N ASN A 103 26.26 5.71 -5.52
CA ASN A 103 27.46 4.90 -5.69
C ASN A 103 28.71 5.63 -5.17
N ALA A 104 28.75 6.96 -5.22
CA ALA A 104 29.82 7.75 -4.61
C ALA A 104 29.82 7.58 -3.07
N TYR A 105 28.66 7.50 -2.42
CA TYR A 105 28.61 7.16 -1.00
C TYR A 105 29.13 5.75 -0.73
N VAL A 106 28.73 4.75 -1.52
CA VAL A 106 29.23 3.38 -1.38
C VAL A 106 30.76 3.33 -1.52
N ASP A 107 31.33 4.07 -2.49
CA ASP A 107 32.78 4.16 -2.68
C ASP A 107 33.52 4.88 -1.52
N SER A 108 32.83 5.74 -0.78
CA SER A 108 33.39 6.50 0.34
C SER A 108 33.41 5.73 1.67
N LEU A 109 32.84 4.51 1.72
CA LEU A 109 32.78 3.72 2.94
C LEU A 109 34.17 3.24 3.35
N GLU A 110 34.61 3.62 4.56
CA GLU A 110 35.85 3.12 5.17
C GLU A 110 35.59 1.81 5.96
N GLU A 111 34.36 1.64 6.48
CA GLU A 111 33.94 0.47 7.26
C GLU A 111 32.59 -0.03 6.76
N VAL A 112 32.38 -1.35 6.87
CA VAL A 112 31.09 -1.98 6.54
C VAL A 112 30.05 -1.57 7.59
N PRO A 113 28.88 -1.01 7.18
CA PRO A 113 27.85 -0.61 8.13
C PRO A 113 27.33 -1.76 9.00
N PRO A 114 26.87 -1.49 10.25
CA PRO A 114 26.49 -2.52 11.21
C PRO A 114 25.44 -3.50 10.72
N GLU A 115 24.43 -3.05 9.96
CA GLU A 115 23.38 -3.90 9.41
C GLU A 115 23.94 -4.93 8.42
N PHE A 116 24.90 -4.53 7.60
CA PHE A 116 25.58 -5.43 6.67
C PHE A 116 26.43 -6.44 7.40
N GLN A 117 27.17 -6.01 8.45
CA GLN A 117 27.94 -6.93 9.30
C GLN A 117 27.05 -7.99 9.94
N ILE A 118 25.89 -7.60 10.50
CA ILE A 118 24.90 -8.52 11.07
C ILE A 118 24.35 -9.48 10.01
N ALA A 119 24.07 -8.96 8.82
CA ALA A 119 23.61 -9.78 7.71
C ALA A 119 24.72 -10.65 7.10
N GLY A 120 26.00 -10.39 7.41
CA GLY A 120 27.15 -11.03 6.75
C GLY A 120 27.12 -10.77 5.24
N ALA A 121 26.83 -9.53 4.85
CA ALA A 121 26.77 -9.04 3.50
C ALA A 121 27.72 -7.86 3.30
N GLU A 122 28.05 -7.55 2.05
CA GLU A 122 28.87 -6.40 1.70
C GLU A 122 28.02 -5.38 0.93
N PRO A 123 28.24 -4.07 1.14
CA PRO A 123 27.68 -3.04 0.29
C PRO A 123 28.09 -3.24 -1.17
N ARG A 124 27.15 -3.08 -2.10
CA ARG A 124 27.43 -3.13 -3.53
C ARG A 124 27.00 -1.85 -4.25
N LYS A 125 27.58 -1.59 -5.38
CA LYS A 125 27.08 -0.55 -6.28
C LYS A 125 25.74 -0.93 -6.88
N PHE A 126 24.93 0.09 -7.11
CA PHE A 126 23.62 -0.02 -7.75
C PHE A 126 23.69 0.29 -9.24
N THR A 127 22.69 -0.17 -9.97
CA THR A 127 22.58 -0.03 -11.43
C THR A 127 21.23 0.59 -11.83
N MET A 128 21.12 1.03 -13.07
CA MET A 128 19.83 1.49 -13.63
C MET A 128 18.77 0.39 -13.57
N SER A 129 19.15 -0.87 -13.78
CA SER A 129 18.22 -2.01 -13.65
C SER A 129 17.68 -2.16 -12.23
N ASP A 130 18.46 -1.87 -11.20
CA ASP A 130 18.00 -1.91 -9.81
C ASP A 130 16.91 -0.87 -9.54
N ILE A 131 17.02 0.33 -10.12
CA ILE A 131 16.00 1.38 -10.02
C ILE A 131 14.72 0.93 -10.73
N ALA A 132 14.81 0.44 -11.95
CA ALA A 132 13.67 -0.04 -12.72
C ALA A 132 12.97 -1.23 -12.02
N ALA A 133 13.74 -2.18 -11.49
CA ALA A 133 13.20 -3.30 -10.72
C ALA A 133 12.41 -2.84 -9.48
N ARG A 134 12.87 -1.79 -8.80
CA ARG A 134 12.18 -1.24 -7.63
C ARG A 134 10.84 -0.61 -7.96
N TYR A 135 10.68 0.06 -9.11
CA TYR A 135 9.38 0.54 -9.57
C TYR A 135 8.40 -0.62 -9.77
N ARG A 136 8.83 -1.65 -10.49
CA ARG A 136 8.03 -2.84 -10.77
C ARG A 136 7.68 -3.61 -9.49
N PHE A 137 8.63 -3.72 -8.56
CA PHE A 137 8.39 -4.34 -7.27
C PHE A 137 7.34 -3.60 -6.43
N THR A 138 7.34 -2.26 -6.45
CA THR A 138 6.30 -1.47 -5.79
C THR A 138 4.92 -1.83 -6.32
N SER A 139 4.76 -1.91 -7.64
CA SER A 139 3.50 -2.31 -8.28
C SER A 139 3.09 -3.74 -7.96
N TRP A 140 4.04 -4.68 -8.05
CA TRP A 140 3.81 -6.08 -7.71
C TRP A 140 3.28 -6.26 -6.29
N PHE A 141 3.71 -5.38 -5.40
CA PHE A 141 3.48 -5.51 -3.98
C PHE A 141 2.20 -4.81 -3.49
N GLN A 142 1.75 -3.75 -4.19
CA GLN A 142 0.68 -2.87 -3.71
C GLN A 142 -0.70 -3.53 -3.64
N HIS A 143 -1.02 -4.46 -4.54
CA HIS A 143 -2.32 -5.15 -4.53
C HIS A 143 -2.23 -6.51 -5.24
N LYS A 144 -2.76 -7.54 -4.60
CA LYS A 144 -2.78 -8.91 -5.12
C LYS A 144 -4.19 -9.45 -5.21
N SER A 145 -5.04 -8.76 -5.99
CA SER A 145 -6.47 -9.09 -6.19
C SER A 145 -6.73 -10.53 -6.64
N TRP A 146 -5.74 -11.21 -7.20
CA TRP A 146 -5.90 -12.58 -7.66
C TRP A 146 -6.24 -13.59 -6.54
N THR A 147 -5.86 -13.30 -5.29
CA THR A 147 -6.20 -14.17 -4.15
C THR A 147 -7.67 -14.09 -3.80
N GLU A 148 -8.25 -12.89 -3.89
CA GLU A 148 -9.67 -12.65 -3.73
C GLU A 148 -10.49 -13.29 -4.86
N LYS A 149 -10.00 -13.19 -6.11
CA LYS A 149 -10.64 -13.82 -7.27
C LYS A 149 -10.68 -15.33 -7.14
N LEU A 150 -9.58 -15.94 -6.70
CA LEU A 150 -9.49 -17.37 -6.45
C LEU A 150 -10.51 -17.80 -5.37
N MET A 151 -10.54 -17.06 -4.27
CA MET A 151 -11.48 -17.29 -3.17
C MET A 151 -12.92 -17.15 -3.64
N MET A 152 -13.27 -16.06 -4.32
CA MET A 152 -14.63 -15.81 -4.79
C MET A 152 -15.08 -16.85 -5.80
N GLY A 153 -14.24 -17.21 -6.76
CA GLY A 153 -14.54 -18.27 -7.73
C GLY A 153 -14.89 -19.60 -7.05
N ARG A 154 -14.09 -20.03 -6.08
CA ARG A 154 -14.37 -21.27 -5.32
C ARG A 154 -15.62 -21.17 -4.45
N LEU A 155 -15.82 -20.05 -3.75
CA LEU A 155 -17.01 -19.85 -2.91
C LEU A 155 -18.29 -19.89 -3.75
N MET A 156 -18.32 -19.18 -4.87
CA MET A 156 -19.45 -19.16 -5.78
C MET A 156 -19.72 -20.54 -6.41
N ALA A 157 -18.66 -21.24 -6.82
CA ALA A 157 -18.80 -22.60 -7.37
C ALA A 157 -19.35 -23.61 -6.33
N THR A 158 -19.02 -23.43 -5.05
CA THR A 158 -19.43 -24.35 -3.98
C THR A 158 -20.82 -24.03 -3.42
N HIS A 159 -21.12 -22.74 -3.22
CA HIS A 159 -22.31 -22.30 -2.47
C HIS A 159 -23.34 -21.54 -3.34
N GLY A 160 -22.98 -21.20 -4.58
CA GLY A 160 -23.81 -20.43 -5.50
C GLY A 160 -23.44 -18.93 -5.52
N ALA A 161 -23.53 -18.33 -6.70
CA ALA A 161 -23.14 -16.94 -6.93
C ALA A 161 -24.00 -15.93 -6.15
N ASP A 162 -25.27 -16.22 -5.90
CA ASP A 162 -26.21 -15.30 -5.25
C ASP A 162 -25.76 -14.86 -3.85
N TYR A 163 -25.06 -15.72 -3.10
CA TYR A 163 -24.54 -15.38 -1.78
C TYR A 163 -23.41 -14.34 -1.84
N PHE A 164 -22.70 -14.24 -2.96
CA PHE A 164 -21.47 -13.47 -3.05
C PHE A 164 -21.55 -12.28 -4.01
N ARG A 165 -22.55 -12.26 -4.89
CA ARG A 165 -22.73 -11.20 -5.90
C ARG A 165 -22.75 -9.79 -5.29
N GLU A 166 -23.43 -9.61 -4.17
CA GLU A 166 -23.53 -8.30 -3.49
C GLU A 166 -22.22 -7.86 -2.80
N HIS A 167 -21.24 -8.77 -2.69
CA HIS A 167 -19.92 -8.47 -2.12
C HIS A 167 -18.89 -8.02 -3.17
N LEU A 168 -19.27 -8.02 -4.44
CA LEU A 168 -18.44 -7.52 -5.54
C LEU A 168 -18.98 -6.18 -6.03
N LEU A 169 -18.09 -5.24 -6.40
CA LEU A 169 -18.52 -3.99 -7.04
C LEU A 169 -19.11 -4.27 -8.42
N HIS A 170 -18.44 -5.15 -9.15
CA HIS A 170 -18.81 -5.51 -10.51
C HIS A 170 -18.87 -7.02 -10.63
N PHE A 171 -19.97 -7.52 -11.12
CA PHE A 171 -20.19 -8.95 -11.42
C PHE A 171 -21.17 -9.07 -12.57
N SER A 172 -20.69 -9.55 -13.71
CA SER A 172 -21.45 -9.66 -14.95
C SER A 172 -22.15 -11.01 -15.09
N LYS A 173 -23.02 -11.12 -16.09
CA LYS A 173 -23.58 -12.40 -16.47
C LYS A 173 -22.52 -13.35 -17.02
N ASP A 174 -21.53 -12.84 -17.74
CA ASP A 174 -20.42 -13.64 -18.25
C ASP A 174 -19.57 -14.21 -17.11
N ASP A 175 -19.38 -13.47 -15.99
CA ASP A 175 -18.71 -14.02 -14.79
C ASP A 175 -19.47 -15.20 -14.18
N GLU A 176 -20.81 -15.11 -14.13
CA GLU A 176 -21.63 -16.21 -13.66
C GLU A 176 -21.52 -17.45 -14.57
N GLU A 177 -21.47 -17.23 -15.88
CA GLU A 177 -21.24 -18.29 -16.87
C GLU A 177 -19.84 -18.92 -16.68
N GLN A 178 -18.79 -18.10 -16.36
CA GLN A 178 -17.45 -18.62 -16.05
C GLN A 178 -17.45 -19.49 -14.80
N VAL A 179 -18.12 -19.07 -13.72
CA VAL A 179 -18.22 -19.87 -12.49
C VAL A 179 -18.86 -21.23 -12.77
N GLU A 180 -19.93 -21.28 -13.58
CA GLU A 180 -20.63 -22.53 -13.90
C GLU A 180 -19.82 -23.43 -14.84
N GLU A 181 -19.16 -22.85 -15.86
CA GLU A 181 -18.27 -23.56 -16.78
C GLU A 181 -17.07 -24.20 -16.05
N LEU A 182 -16.46 -23.45 -15.13
CA LEU A 182 -15.25 -23.86 -14.41
C LEU A 182 -15.55 -24.56 -13.07
N LYS A 183 -16.82 -24.80 -12.73
CA LYS A 183 -17.28 -25.24 -11.41
C LYS A 183 -16.49 -26.40 -10.81
N ASN A 184 -16.34 -27.49 -11.56
CA ASN A 184 -15.64 -28.67 -11.06
C ASN A 184 -14.17 -28.39 -10.73
N PHE A 185 -13.51 -27.56 -11.53
CA PHE A 185 -12.14 -27.16 -11.28
C PHE A 185 -12.04 -26.23 -10.06
N LEU A 186 -12.91 -25.21 -9.97
CA LEU A 186 -12.89 -24.22 -8.89
C LEU A 186 -13.15 -24.85 -7.51
N VAL A 187 -14.01 -25.87 -7.43
CA VAL A 187 -14.25 -26.62 -6.19
C VAL A 187 -13.01 -27.37 -5.72
N ASP A 188 -12.24 -27.95 -6.67
CA ASP A 188 -11.08 -28.79 -6.38
C ASP A 188 -9.75 -28.03 -6.32
N ILE A 189 -9.74 -26.71 -6.57
CA ILE A 189 -8.53 -25.91 -6.58
C ILE A 189 -7.79 -25.97 -5.23
N ASP A 190 -6.46 -26.15 -5.26
CA ASP A 190 -5.66 -26.23 -4.03
C ASP A 190 -5.61 -24.89 -3.30
N PRO A 191 -6.19 -24.76 -2.10
CA PRO A 191 -6.20 -23.51 -1.35
C PRO A 191 -4.79 -23.03 -0.95
N LYS A 192 -3.78 -23.90 -0.92
CA LYS A 192 -2.39 -23.51 -0.68
C LYS A 192 -1.83 -22.58 -1.76
N MET A 193 -2.47 -22.50 -2.93
CA MET A 193 -2.07 -21.57 -3.98
C MET A 193 -2.03 -20.13 -3.49
N ILE A 194 -2.93 -19.74 -2.58
CA ILE A 194 -2.95 -18.42 -1.95
C ILE A 194 -1.63 -18.12 -1.20
N GLU A 195 -0.96 -19.14 -0.68
CA GLU A 195 0.32 -18.95 0.03
C GLU A 195 1.45 -18.45 -0.89
N LEU A 196 1.31 -18.56 -2.20
CA LEU A 196 2.25 -17.95 -3.15
C LEU A 196 2.22 -16.41 -3.10
N ALA A 197 1.07 -15.82 -2.77
CA ALA A 197 0.91 -14.38 -2.62
C ALA A 197 1.58 -13.85 -1.36
N TYR A 198 1.61 -14.66 -0.30
CA TYR A 198 2.03 -14.25 1.04
C TYR A 198 3.41 -14.83 1.36
N PRO A 199 4.50 -14.10 1.09
CA PRO A 199 5.82 -14.51 1.52
C PRO A 199 5.85 -14.57 3.06
N GLU A 200 6.70 -15.42 3.62
CA GLU A 200 6.88 -15.56 5.09
C GLU A 200 7.30 -14.25 5.78
N VAL A 201 7.84 -13.31 5.02
CA VAL A 201 8.10 -11.97 5.48
C VAL A 201 6.87 -11.14 5.24
N GLN A 202 6.14 -10.89 6.29
CA GLN A 202 5.03 -9.96 6.29
C GLN A 202 5.54 -8.55 5.97
N VAL A 203 5.55 -8.21 4.70
CA VAL A 203 5.35 -6.82 4.32
C VAL A 203 3.83 -6.68 4.40
N PRO A 204 3.30 -5.84 5.28
CA PRO A 204 1.86 -5.72 5.41
C PRO A 204 1.25 -5.29 4.08
N GLU A 205 0.31 -6.07 3.55
CA GLU A 205 -0.44 -5.76 2.33
C GLU A 205 -1.43 -4.62 2.52
N PHE A 206 -1.48 -4.08 3.73
CA PHE A 206 -2.34 -2.96 4.04
C PHE A 206 -1.62 -1.68 3.66
N SER A 207 -1.87 -1.21 2.47
CA SER A 207 -1.61 0.16 2.09
C SER A 207 -2.91 0.94 2.23
N GLY A 208 -2.83 2.08 2.85
CA GLY A 208 -3.90 3.06 2.93
C GLY A 208 -3.29 4.41 2.57
N SER A 209 -4.09 5.40 2.30
CA SER A 209 -3.65 6.79 2.16
C SER A 209 -4.86 7.68 2.13
N ASN A 210 -4.69 8.97 2.49
CA ASN A 210 -5.63 10.00 2.13
C ASN A 210 -4.94 11.01 1.21
N ASN A 211 -5.67 11.56 0.26
CA ASN A 211 -5.19 12.59 -0.63
C ASN A 211 -6.34 13.43 -1.14
N TRP A 212 -6.24 14.75 -1.02
CA TRP A 212 -7.22 15.68 -1.59
C TRP A 212 -6.58 17.01 -1.95
N ALA A 213 -7.14 17.66 -2.97
CA ALA A 213 -6.75 18.99 -3.41
C ALA A 213 -8.00 19.85 -3.63
N ILE A 214 -7.86 21.15 -3.40
CA ILE A 214 -8.87 22.16 -3.68
C ILE A 214 -8.34 23.23 -4.61
N SER A 215 -9.23 23.85 -5.40
CA SER A 215 -8.93 25.05 -6.17
C SER A 215 -8.74 26.28 -5.28
N GLY A 216 -8.15 27.34 -5.80
CA GLY A 216 -8.02 28.60 -5.08
C GLY A 216 -9.34 29.25 -4.70
N GLU A 217 -10.45 28.92 -5.37
CA GLU A 217 -11.79 29.44 -5.03
C GLU A 217 -12.30 28.93 -3.67
N LEU A 218 -11.85 27.77 -3.24
CA LEU A 218 -12.21 27.17 -1.94
C LEU A 218 -11.21 27.49 -0.83
N SER A 219 -10.08 28.09 -1.16
CA SER A 219 -8.98 28.37 -0.24
C SER A 219 -9.02 29.82 0.26
N ALA A 220 -8.71 30.03 1.53
CA ALA A 220 -8.58 31.35 2.14
C ALA A 220 -7.44 32.19 1.55
N SER A 221 -6.41 31.56 1.01
CA SER A 221 -5.28 32.25 0.35
C SER A 221 -5.59 32.69 -1.07
N GLY A 222 -6.64 32.13 -1.70
CA GLY A 222 -6.92 32.29 -3.12
C GLY A 222 -6.03 31.43 -4.03
N TYR A 223 -5.18 30.57 -3.46
CA TYR A 223 -4.33 29.61 -4.18
C TYR A 223 -4.73 28.18 -3.88
N PRO A 224 -4.48 27.23 -4.79
CA PRO A 224 -4.79 25.84 -4.57
C PRO A 224 -4.03 25.26 -3.40
N MET A 225 -4.66 24.29 -2.73
CA MET A 225 -4.06 23.56 -1.61
C MET A 225 -4.15 22.05 -1.84
N LEU A 226 -3.16 21.32 -1.33
CA LEU A 226 -3.15 19.86 -1.35
C LEU A 226 -2.77 19.33 0.04
N ALA A 227 -3.47 18.26 0.47
CA ALA A 227 -3.07 17.45 1.62
C ALA A 227 -2.90 16.00 1.22
N THR A 228 -1.83 15.36 1.73
CA THR A 228 -1.57 13.95 1.47
C THR A 228 -0.92 13.30 2.69
N ASP A 229 -1.38 12.10 3.05
CA ASP A 229 -0.84 11.28 4.12
C ASP A 229 -0.90 9.79 3.73
N PRO A 230 0.22 9.24 3.20
CA PRO A 230 0.30 7.83 2.87
C PRO A 230 0.37 6.98 4.13
N HIS A 231 -0.49 5.96 4.20
CA HIS A 231 -0.50 5.02 5.31
C HIS A 231 0.42 3.84 4.97
N GLN A 232 1.36 3.58 5.86
CA GLN A 232 2.38 2.55 5.71
C GLN A 232 2.64 1.87 7.06
N PRO A 233 3.30 0.70 7.05
CA PRO A 233 3.76 0.08 8.29
C PRO A 233 4.68 1.00 9.07
N HIS A 234 4.41 1.17 10.36
CA HIS A 234 5.26 1.93 11.25
C HIS A 234 6.55 1.16 11.58
N SER A 235 7.68 1.71 11.18
CA SER A 235 9.01 1.12 11.40
C SER A 235 10.09 2.19 11.51
N ILE A 236 11.23 1.79 12.07
CA ILE A 236 12.48 2.53 12.02
C ILE A 236 13.44 1.70 11.18
N PRO A 237 13.98 2.24 10.10
CA PRO A 237 13.66 3.55 9.48
C PRO A 237 12.26 3.59 8.88
N ASN A 238 11.76 4.82 8.65
CA ASN A 238 10.52 5.07 7.94
C ASN A 238 10.60 4.59 6.47
N THR A 239 9.46 4.29 5.87
CA THR A 239 9.35 3.90 4.45
C THR A 239 9.84 5.02 3.52
N PHE A 240 9.56 6.27 3.87
CA PHE A 240 9.90 7.44 3.07
C PHE A 240 11.14 8.18 3.58
N PHE A 241 11.75 8.94 2.68
CA PHE A 241 12.87 9.84 2.93
C PHE A 241 12.54 11.21 2.33
N TYR A 242 12.52 12.26 3.15
CA TYR A 242 12.31 13.62 2.69
C TYR A 242 13.59 14.25 2.22
N VAL A 243 13.49 15.01 1.15
CA VAL A 243 14.58 15.80 0.62
C VAL A 243 14.04 17.06 -0.07
N HIS A 244 14.83 18.13 -0.02
CA HIS A 244 14.63 19.36 -0.76
C HIS A 244 15.75 19.52 -1.78
N LEU A 245 15.38 19.81 -3.03
CA LEU A 245 16.30 20.10 -4.13
C LEU A 245 16.12 21.55 -4.54
N HIS A 246 17.21 22.32 -4.59
CA HIS A 246 17.25 23.70 -5.04
C HIS A 246 18.22 23.88 -6.19
N VAL A 247 17.75 24.49 -7.27
CA VAL A 247 18.52 25.05 -8.36
C VAL A 247 17.94 26.44 -8.63
N GLU A 248 18.74 27.39 -9.10
CA GLU A 248 18.24 28.76 -9.37
C GLU A 248 16.95 28.73 -10.23
N GLY A 249 15.87 29.26 -9.68
CA GLY A 249 14.55 29.29 -10.33
C GLY A 249 13.74 28.00 -10.20
N TRP A 250 14.21 26.98 -9.50
CA TRP A 250 13.49 25.75 -9.29
C TRP A 250 13.76 25.16 -7.89
N ASP A 251 12.69 24.93 -7.16
CA ASP A 251 12.69 24.19 -5.90
C ASP A 251 11.76 22.98 -6.01
N ALA A 252 12.14 21.85 -5.44
CA ALA A 252 11.27 20.69 -5.29
C ALA A 252 11.46 20.06 -3.91
N PHE A 253 10.35 19.81 -3.23
CA PHE A 253 10.34 19.14 -1.93
C PHE A 253 9.39 17.96 -1.98
N GLY A 254 9.78 16.84 -1.40
CA GLY A 254 8.89 15.68 -1.35
C GLY A 254 9.46 14.48 -0.63
N ALA A 255 8.62 13.46 -0.56
CA ALA A 255 8.94 12.16 -0.01
C ALA A 255 9.26 11.17 -1.14
N ALA A 256 10.45 10.58 -1.08
CA ALA A 256 10.90 9.53 -1.98
C ALA A 256 11.00 8.19 -1.26
N PHE A 257 10.85 7.08 -1.97
CA PHE A 257 11.38 5.81 -1.49
C PHE A 257 12.92 5.85 -1.62
N PRO A 258 13.68 5.55 -0.54
CA PRO A 258 15.13 5.49 -0.66
C PRO A 258 15.57 4.54 -1.78
N GLY A 259 16.42 5.01 -2.69
CA GLY A 259 16.95 4.23 -3.82
C GLY A 259 16.22 4.43 -5.15
N VAL A 260 15.27 5.37 -5.24
CA VAL A 260 14.66 5.80 -6.51
C VAL A 260 14.70 7.33 -6.66
N PRO A 261 14.88 7.86 -7.90
CA PRO A 261 15.14 9.28 -8.14
C PRO A 261 13.87 10.11 -8.35
N TYR A 262 12.76 9.80 -7.68
CA TYR A 262 11.53 10.60 -7.83
C TYR A 262 10.81 10.78 -6.52
N PHE A 263 10.06 11.86 -6.42
CA PHE A 263 9.16 12.10 -5.30
C PHE A 263 7.84 11.41 -5.53
N MET A 264 7.50 10.46 -4.66
CA MET A 264 6.18 9.84 -4.66
C MET A 264 5.09 10.89 -4.51
N MET A 265 5.30 11.81 -3.58
CA MET A 265 4.42 12.92 -3.25
C MET A 265 5.27 14.13 -2.91
N GLY A 266 4.79 15.30 -3.26
CA GLY A 266 5.53 16.52 -3.01
C GLY A 266 4.97 17.71 -3.78
N PHE A 267 5.81 18.71 -3.95
CA PHE A 267 5.51 19.91 -4.71
C PHE A 267 6.78 20.53 -5.25
N ASN A 268 6.61 21.40 -6.22
CA ASN A 268 7.64 22.34 -6.69
C ASN A 268 7.08 23.78 -6.66
N ASN A 269 7.71 24.70 -7.39
CA ASN A 269 7.26 26.09 -7.44
C ASN A 269 5.85 26.27 -8.06
N ASP A 270 5.38 25.33 -8.87
CA ASP A 270 4.23 25.48 -9.75
C ASP A 270 3.11 24.45 -9.52
N VAL A 271 3.46 23.23 -9.11
CA VAL A 271 2.52 22.11 -8.93
C VAL A 271 2.71 21.42 -7.58
N ALA A 272 1.62 20.83 -7.05
CA ALA A 272 1.66 19.90 -5.92
C ALA A 272 0.95 18.61 -6.31
N TRP A 273 1.48 17.46 -5.85
CA TRP A 273 0.90 16.15 -6.12
C TRP A 273 0.93 15.24 -4.91
N GLY A 274 -0.10 14.43 -4.80
CA GLY A 274 -0.23 13.40 -3.79
C GLY A 274 -0.81 12.13 -4.41
N LEU A 275 -0.67 11.02 -3.71
CA LEU A 275 -1.17 9.75 -4.20
C LEU A 275 -1.80 8.88 -3.11
N THR A 276 -2.68 7.98 -3.58
CA THR A 276 -3.16 6.85 -2.79
C THR A 276 -2.92 5.55 -3.53
N THR A 277 -2.75 4.44 -2.83
CA THR A 277 -2.84 3.12 -3.46
C THR A 277 -4.21 3.00 -4.13
N GLY A 278 -4.20 2.62 -5.41
CA GLY A 278 -5.41 2.57 -6.23
C GLY A 278 -6.22 1.29 -6.05
N PHE A 279 -5.67 0.23 -5.45
CA PHE A 279 -6.24 -1.13 -5.46
C PHE A 279 -6.68 -1.58 -6.84
N ILE A 280 -5.95 -1.11 -7.86
CA ILE A 280 -6.26 -1.30 -9.26
C ILE A 280 -6.02 -2.76 -9.64
N ASP A 281 -6.96 -3.33 -10.35
CA ASP A 281 -6.99 -4.75 -10.69
C ASP A 281 -6.11 -5.07 -11.90
N CYS A 282 -4.81 -5.23 -11.62
CA CYS A 282 -3.76 -5.53 -12.59
C CYS A 282 -3.51 -7.03 -12.80
N TYR A 283 -4.31 -7.89 -12.16
CA TYR A 283 -4.14 -9.34 -12.18
C TYR A 283 -5.38 -10.04 -12.68
N ASP A 284 -5.20 -11.15 -13.40
CA ASP A 284 -6.27 -12.08 -13.74
C ASP A 284 -5.82 -13.53 -13.58
N LEU A 285 -6.76 -14.40 -13.25
CA LEU A 285 -6.57 -15.83 -13.20
C LEU A 285 -7.26 -16.48 -14.40
N PHE A 286 -6.50 -17.22 -15.19
CA PHE A 286 -7.04 -18.02 -16.28
C PHE A 286 -6.89 -19.50 -15.96
N ILE A 287 -7.92 -20.27 -16.24
CA ILE A 287 -7.86 -21.71 -16.15
C ILE A 287 -7.54 -22.24 -17.55
N GLU A 288 -6.36 -22.85 -17.69
CA GLU A 288 -5.83 -23.37 -18.95
C GLU A 288 -6.06 -24.85 -19.06
N GLN A 289 -6.50 -25.33 -20.23
CA GLN A 289 -6.45 -26.75 -20.58
C GLN A 289 -5.05 -27.08 -21.08
N VAL A 290 -4.32 -27.95 -20.36
CA VAL A 290 -2.93 -28.28 -20.66
C VAL A 290 -2.78 -29.77 -20.96
N GLU A 291 -2.21 -30.12 -22.11
CA GLU A 291 -1.86 -31.47 -22.48
C GLU A 291 -0.38 -31.57 -22.83
N GLY A 292 0.38 -32.30 -22.02
CA GLY A 292 1.82 -32.45 -22.19
C GLY A 292 2.58 -31.13 -22.11
N LYS A 293 3.06 -30.61 -23.26
CA LYS A 293 3.76 -29.32 -23.34
C LYS A 293 2.96 -28.27 -24.14
N GLN A 294 1.67 -28.45 -24.25
CA GLN A 294 0.80 -27.55 -25.03
C GLN A 294 -0.41 -27.15 -24.17
N TYR A 295 -1.01 -25.98 -24.44
CA TYR A 295 -2.25 -25.50 -23.88
C TYR A 295 -3.22 -25.10 -24.99
N LEU A 296 -4.52 -25.22 -24.72
CA LEU A 296 -5.58 -24.89 -25.67
C LEU A 296 -5.86 -23.39 -25.66
N HIS A 297 -5.88 -22.75 -26.85
CA HIS A 297 -6.29 -21.35 -27.05
C HIS A 297 -7.21 -21.28 -28.28
N GLY A 298 -8.48 -21.06 -28.06
CA GLY A 298 -9.50 -21.27 -29.07
C GLY A 298 -9.57 -22.74 -29.48
N GLU A 299 -9.35 -23.02 -30.74
CA GLU A 299 -9.28 -24.39 -31.30
C GLU A 299 -7.81 -24.89 -31.51
N GLU A 300 -6.83 -24.07 -31.13
CA GLU A 300 -5.42 -24.33 -31.38
C GLU A 300 -4.67 -24.75 -30.12
N TRP A 301 -3.82 -25.79 -30.25
CA TRP A 301 -2.88 -26.17 -29.21
C TRP A 301 -1.57 -25.39 -29.38
N LYS A 302 -1.27 -24.49 -28.44
CA LYS A 302 -0.04 -23.69 -28.42
C LYS A 302 0.99 -24.26 -27.45
N PRO A 303 2.29 -24.09 -27.71
CA PRO A 303 3.33 -24.60 -26.81
C PRO A 303 3.35 -23.82 -25.50
N VAL A 304 3.45 -24.54 -24.37
CA VAL A 304 3.83 -23.97 -23.08
C VAL A 304 5.29 -23.57 -23.12
N ALA A 305 5.59 -22.31 -22.89
CA ALA A 305 6.98 -21.85 -22.78
C ALA A 305 7.57 -22.22 -21.42
N SER A 306 8.87 -22.51 -21.39
CA SER A 306 9.55 -22.76 -20.11
C SER A 306 10.93 -22.12 -20.06
N ARG A 307 11.36 -21.73 -18.88
CA ARG A 307 12.70 -21.24 -18.59
C ARG A 307 13.15 -21.65 -17.20
N ASN A 308 14.46 -21.73 -17.00
CA ASN A 308 15.03 -21.99 -15.68
C ASN A 308 15.44 -20.68 -15.02
N GLU A 309 15.12 -20.56 -13.72
CA GLU A 309 15.57 -19.48 -12.84
C GLU A 309 16.45 -20.07 -11.74
N VAL A 310 17.56 -19.39 -11.44
CA VAL A 310 18.49 -19.80 -10.38
C VAL A 310 18.36 -18.84 -9.21
N ILE A 311 18.05 -19.38 -8.04
CA ILE A 311 17.90 -18.63 -6.77
C ILE A 311 19.09 -18.98 -5.89
N ALA A 312 19.96 -18.00 -5.68
CA ALA A 312 21.08 -18.14 -4.75
C ALA A 312 20.55 -18.14 -3.31
N VAL A 313 21.05 -19.08 -2.47
CA VAL A 313 20.58 -19.23 -1.09
C VAL A 313 21.76 -19.13 -0.13
N LYS A 314 21.69 -18.22 0.82
CA LYS A 314 22.73 -18.00 1.81
C LYS A 314 23.02 -19.25 2.62
N GLY A 315 24.26 -19.71 2.58
CA GLY A 315 24.72 -20.88 3.37
C GLY A 315 24.27 -22.23 2.84
N GLU A 316 23.59 -22.26 1.68
CA GLU A 316 23.09 -23.49 1.04
C GLU A 316 23.49 -23.53 -0.44
N LYS A 317 23.07 -24.58 -1.13
CA LYS A 317 23.20 -24.67 -2.59
C LYS A 317 22.12 -23.84 -3.26
N ASP A 318 22.49 -23.24 -4.39
CA ASP A 318 21.53 -22.55 -5.25
C ASP A 318 20.40 -23.51 -5.66
N ARG A 319 19.19 -22.96 -5.74
CA ARG A 319 18.01 -23.68 -6.22
C ARG A 319 17.71 -23.27 -7.67
N THR A 320 17.50 -24.27 -8.52
CA THR A 320 16.98 -24.03 -9.88
C THR A 320 15.52 -24.43 -9.89
N ILE A 321 14.66 -23.54 -10.40
CA ILE A 321 13.22 -23.77 -10.60
C ILE A 321 12.91 -23.64 -12.09
N GLU A 322 12.01 -24.49 -12.60
CA GLU A 322 11.45 -24.35 -13.95
C GLU A 322 10.17 -23.52 -13.90
N VAL A 323 10.17 -22.36 -14.56
CA VAL A 323 8.99 -21.49 -14.69
C VAL A 323 8.32 -21.81 -16.03
N LYS A 324 7.04 -22.21 -15.96
CA LYS A 324 6.21 -22.49 -17.15
C LYS A 324 5.19 -21.38 -17.36
N THR A 325 4.99 -20.99 -18.61
CA THR A 325 4.08 -19.90 -18.96
C THR A 325 3.24 -20.23 -20.19
N THR A 326 1.99 -19.74 -20.16
CA THR A 326 1.14 -19.54 -21.34
C THR A 326 1.24 -18.08 -21.80
N HIS A 327 0.49 -17.69 -22.82
CA HIS A 327 0.39 -16.27 -23.21
C HIS A 327 -0.29 -15.43 -22.13
N HIS A 328 -1.22 -16.01 -21.34
CA HIS A 328 -1.83 -15.31 -20.22
C HIS A 328 -0.87 -15.11 -19.06
N GLY A 329 -0.04 -16.10 -18.69
CA GLY A 329 0.81 -15.91 -17.53
C GLY A 329 1.58 -17.13 -17.06
N VAL A 330 2.00 -17.05 -15.80
CA VAL A 330 2.75 -18.11 -15.13
C VAL A 330 1.79 -19.19 -14.64
N LEU A 331 2.09 -20.46 -14.97
CA LEU A 331 1.34 -21.61 -14.46
C LEU A 331 1.70 -21.85 -12.99
N LEU A 332 0.72 -21.74 -12.10
CA LEU A 332 0.91 -21.75 -10.65
C LEU A 332 1.15 -23.15 -10.09
N GLU A 333 0.43 -24.18 -10.56
CA GLU A 333 0.59 -25.55 -10.06
C GLU A 333 1.99 -26.11 -10.31
N PRO A 334 2.59 -25.97 -11.54
CA PRO A 334 3.98 -26.33 -11.76
C PRO A 334 4.96 -25.59 -10.85
N LEU A 335 4.74 -24.27 -10.62
CA LEU A 335 5.58 -23.49 -9.73
C LEU A 335 5.45 -23.96 -8.28
N MET A 336 4.26 -24.31 -7.82
CA MET A 336 4.05 -24.89 -6.48
C MET A 336 4.80 -26.22 -6.30
N GLN A 337 4.85 -27.07 -7.35
CA GLN A 337 5.62 -28.32 -7.34
C GLN A 337 7.12 -28.06 -7.21
N GLU A 338 7.68 -27.13 -8.02
CA GLU A 338 9.09 -26.71 -7.94
C GLU A 338 9.46 -26.19 -6.54
N LEU A 339 8.51 -25.56 -5.84
CA LEU A 339 8.67 -25.04 -4.49
C LEU A 339 8.38 -26.07 -3.38
N GLY A 340 7.99 -27.30 -3.73
CA GLY A 340 7.63 -28.34 -2.76
C GLY A 340 6.35 -28.05 -1.96
N MET A 341 5.46 -27.21 -2.51
CA MET A 341 4.19 -26.84 -1.86
C MET A 341 3.05 -27.81 -2.16
N SER A 342 3.14 -28.55 -3.26
CA SER A 342 2.14 -29.52 -3.70
C SER A 342 2.81 -30.78 -4.24
N ASP A 343 2.32 -31.95 -3.81
CA ASP A 343 2.74 -33.28 -4.31
C ASP A 343 1.81 -33.80 -5.43
N THR A 344 0.71 -33.12 -5.67
CA THR A 344 -0.28 -33.53 -6.67
C THR A 344 0.28 -33.29 -8.07
N ARG A 345 0.19 -34.34 -8.94
CA ARG A 345 0.44 -34.10 -10.37
C ARG A 345 -0.57 -33.08 -10.87
N ALA A 346 -0.08 -32.10 -11.63
CA ALA A 346 -0.94 -31.13 -12.27
C ALA A 346 -2.05 -31.84 -13.07
N SER A 347 -3.28 -31.40 -12.86
CA SER A 347 -4.42 -31.85 -13.64
C SER A 347 -4.30 -31.37 -15.10
N SER A 348 -5.18 -31.83 -15.99
CA SER A 348 -5.27 -31.27 -17.34
C SER A 348 -5.66 -29.79 -17.36
N ASN A 349 -6.30 -29.32 -16.27
CA ASN A 349 -6.58 -27.90 -16.07
C ASN A 349 -5.58 -27.32 -15.06
N GLN A 350 -4.97 -26.20 -15.40
CA GLN A 350 -3.99 -25.50 -14.58
C GLN A 350 -4.31 -24.01 -14.52
N THR A 351 -3.94 -23.37 -13.44
CA THR A 351 -4.16 -21.94 -13.24
C THR A 351 -2.98 -21.16 -13.79
N SER A 352 -3.19 -20.25 -14.73
CA SER A 352 -2.21 -19.22 -15.10
C SER A 352 -2.57 -17.89 -14.44
N LEU A 353 -1.56 -17.23 -13.88
CA LEU A 353 -1.68 -15.91 -13.31
C LEU A 353 -1.11 -14.87 -14.27
N TYR A 354 -1.98 -13.99 -14.73
CA TYR A 354 -1.64 -12.79 -15.48
C TYR A 354 -1.29 -11.64 -14.54
N TRP A 355 -0.28 -10.87 -14.86
CA TRP A 355 0.04 -9.57 -14.29
C TRP A 355 0.31 -8.58 -15.41
N SER A 356 -0.45 -7.49 -15.46
CA SER A 356 -0.41 -6.55 -16.59
C SER A 356 0.96 -5.91 -16.85
N LEU A 357 1.81 -5.83 -15.81
CA LEU A 357 3.17 -5.30 -15.92
C LEU A 357 4.25 -6.38 -16.16
N ARG A 358 3.90 -7.68 -16.24
CA ARG A 358 4.89 -8.76 -16.40
C ARG A 358 5.82 -8.52 -17.59
N ASP A 359 5.24 -8.24 -18.74
CA ASP A 359 5.97 -8.12 -20.01
C ASP A 359 6.10 -6.65 -20.46
N VAL A 360 5.76 -5.71 -19.59
CA VAL A 360 5.87 -4.28 -19.85
C VAL A 360 7.16 -3.75 -19.22
N PRO A 361 8.14 -3.32 -20.04
CA PRO A 361 9.40 -2.82 -19.51
C PRO A 361 9.24 -1.44 -18.86
N SER A 362 10.07 -1.16 -17.86
CA SER A 362 10.11 0.13 -17.16
C SER A 362 11.50 0.75 -17.25
N SER A 363 11.57 2.05 -17.56
CA SER A 363 12.82 2.80 -17.52
C SER A 363 13.16 3.21 -16.08
N ALA A 364 14.44 3.33 -15.76
CA ALA A 364 14.91 3.87 -14.50
C ALA A 364 14.55 5.35 -14.31
N GLY A 365 14.42 6.11 -15.41
CA GLY A 365 14.06 7.53 -15.41
C GLY A 365 12.56 7.83 -15.53
N ALA A 366 11.70 6.82 -15.63
CA ALA A 366 10.31 6.96 -16.00
C ALA A 366 9.49 7.99 -15.18
N LEU A 367 9.82 8.24 -13.93
CA LEU A 367 9.10 9.19 -13.07
C LEU A 367 10.00 10.33 -12.58
N ALA A 368 11.26 10.34 -13.00
CA ALA A 368 12.26 11.26 -12.46
C ALA A 368 12.01 12.73 -12.87
N LEU A 369 11.29 12.94 -13.97
CA LEU A 369 10.93 14.28 -14.46
C LEU A 369 9.68 14.88 -13.81
N LEU A 370 8.87 14.13 -13.08
CA LEU A 370 7.64 14.65 -12.47
C LEU A 370 7.83 15.94 -11.66
N PRO A 371 8.91 16.08 -10.86
CA PRO A 371 9.16 17.31 -10.12
C PRO A 371 9.51 18.53 -11.00
N THR A 372 9.64 18.39 -12.30
CA THR A 372 9.92 19.51 -13.22
C THR A 372 8.67 20.08 -13.90
N ALA A 373 7.50 19.44 -13.72
CA ALA A 373 6.24 19.88 -14.29
C ALA A 373 5.87 21.31 -13.82
N LYS A 374 5.24 22.08 -14.70
CA LYS A 374 4.75 23.44 -14.42
C LYS A 374 3.24 23.55 -14.37
N THR A 375 2.54 22.56 -14.92
CA THR A 375 1.08 22.47 -14.92
C THR A 375 0.64 21.06 -14.58
N ALA A 376 -0.62 20.91 -14.13
CA ALA A 376 -1.20 19.59 -13.87
C ALA A 376 -1.23 18.74 -15.16
N SER A 377 -1.52 19.33 -16.31
CA SER A 377 -1.51 18.61 -17.60
C SER A 377 -0.11 18.15 -18.00
N GLU A 378 0.93 19.01 -17.86
CA GLU A 378 2.32 18.62 -18.12
C GLU A 378 2.77 17.48 -17.16
N PHE A 379 2.32 17.53 -15.91
CA PHE A 379 2.55 16.42 -14.97
C PHE A 379 1.99 15.10 -15.49
N GLY A 380 0.76 15.12 -16.04
CA GLY A 380 0.15 13.95 -16.66
C GLY A 380 0.91 13.44 -17.88
N ASP A 381 1.37 14.34 -18.75
CA ASP A 381 2.19 13.97 -19.91
C ASP A 381 3.50 13.31 -19.50
N LEU A 382 4.18 13.82 -18.47
CA LEU A 382 5.39 13.24 -17.91
C LEU A 382 5.12 11.90 -17.20
N LEU A 383 3.97 11.76 -16.53
CA LEU A 383 3.57 10.53 -15.86
C LEU A 383 3.43 9.35 -16.81
N PHE A 384 2.94 9.61 -18.02
CA PHE A 384 2.71 8.61 -19.05
C PHE A 384 3.79 8.63 -20.16
N GLU A 385 4.88 9.35 -19.96
CA GLU A 385 6.01 9.36 -20.89
C GLU A 385 6.53 7.92 -21.10
N GLY A 386 6.62 7.51 -22.36
CA GLY A 386 6.96 6.12 -22.69
C GLY A 386 5.79 5.13 -22.62
N GLY A 387 4.56 5.61 -22.36
CA GLY A 387 3.31 4.84 -22.48
C GLY A 387 2.96 3.95 -21.29
N VAL A 388 3.79 3.88 -20.27
CA VAL A 388 3.57 3.01 -19.10
C VAL A 388 4.03 3.66 -17.80
N CYS A 389 3.10 3.88 -16.89
CA CYS A 389 3.42 4.18 -15.50
C CYS A 389 3.54 2.90 -14.68
N PRO A 390 4.69 2.62 -14.05
CA PRO A 390 4.90 1.37 -13.30
C PRO A 390 4.41 1.43 -11.86
N LEU A 391 3.34 2.18 -11.56
CA LEU A 391 2.74 2.27 -10.24
C LEU A 391 1.37 1.58 -10.21
N VAL A 392 0.70 1.52 -9.07
CA VAL A 392 -0.70 1.08 -8.91
C VAL A 392 -1.39 2.07 -7.98
N THR A 393 -1.51 3.33 -8.46
CA THR A 393 -1.92 4.45 -7.62
C THR A 393 -2.94 5.34 -8.31
N ASN A 394 -3.77 6.00 -7.50
CA ASN A 394 -4.45 7.23 -7.90
C ASN A 394 -3.54 8.41 -7.54
N ILE A 395 -3.33 9.32 -8.47
CA ILE A 395 -2.55 10.54 -8.27
C ILE A 395 -3.45 11.74 -8.50
N ILE A 396 -3.44 12.71 -7.59
CA ILE A 396 -4.02 14.03 -7.79
C ILE A 396 -2.88 15.01 -7.94
N CYS A 397 -2.91 15.82 -8.99
CA CYS A 397 -2.03 16.95 -9.21
C CYS A 397 -2.84 18.24 -9.31
N VAL A 398 -2.36 19.29 -8.66
CA VAL A 398 -2.92 20.64 -8.73
C VAL A 398 -1.84 21.64 -9.08
N ASP A 399 -2.12 22.61 -9.95
CA ASP A 399 -1.20 23.69 -10.32
C ASP A 399 -1.64 25.04 -9.78
N LYS A 400 -0.73 26.04 -9.79
CA LYS A 400 -0.98 27.40 -9.32
C LYS A 400 -2.16 28.11 -10.05
N GLN A 401 -2.56 27.66 -11.23
CA GLN A 401 -3.69 28.18 -11.98
C GLN A 401 -5.01 27.53 -11.54
N SER A 402 -4.99 26.70 -10.49
CA SER A 402 -6.15 25.94 -9.99
C SER A 402 -6.65 24.84 -10.93
N ASN A 403 -5.81 24.36 -11.86
CA ASN A 403 -6.15 23.15 -12.58
C ASN A 403 -5.91 21.94 -11.67
N ILE A 404 -6.91 21.09 -11.53
CA ILE A 404 -6.88 19.85 -10.78
C ILE A 404 -7.07 18.70 -11.74
N GLU A 405 -6.13 17.77 -11.78
CA GLU A 405 -6.25 16.54 -12.56
C GLU A 405 -5.99 15.31 -11.69
N ARG A 406 -6.77 14.24 -11.94
CA ARG A 406 -6.60 12.95 -11.28
C ARG A 406 -6.32 11.86 -12.28
N TYR A 407 -5.32 11.05 -11.99
CA TYR A 407 -4.78 10.00 -12.85
C TYR A 407 -4.82 8.64 -12.17
N ILE A 408 -5.11 7.60 -12.97
CA ILE A 408 -4.83 6.21 -12.62
C ILE A 408 -3.45 5.87 -13.18
N ALA A 409 -2.48 5.70 -12.30
CA ALA A 409 -1.09 5.50 -12.67
C ALA A 409 -0.73 4.00 -12.64
N THR A 410 -1.09 3.28 -13.70
CA THR A 410 -0.72 1.87 -13.94
C THR A 410 -1.15 1.39 -15.33
N VAL A 411 -0.91 0.10 -15.62
CA VAL A 411 -1.39 -0.60 -16.81
C VAL A 411 -2.65 -1.38 -16.46
N VAL A 412 -3.79 -0.93 -16.99
CA VAL A 412 -5.12 -1.50 -16.70
C VAL A 412 -5.60 -2.37 -17.86
N PRO A 413 -5.93 -3.66 -17.63
CA PRO A 413 -6.57 -4.49 -18.66
C PRO A 413 -8.04 -4.09 -18.84
N ILE A 414 -8.45 -3.89 -20.11
CA ILE A 414 -9.84 -3.70 -20.50
C ILE A 414 -10.44 -5.05 -20.85
N ARG A 415 -11.22 -5.61 -19.93
CA ARG A 415 -11.83 -6.92 -20.06
C ARG A 415 -13.11 -6.86 -20.90
N GLN A 416 -13.38 -7.91 -21.66
CA GLN A 416 -14.57 -7.98 -22.51
C GLN A 416 -15.58 -9.00 -21.97
N GLY A 417 -16.74 -8.52 -21.58
CA GLY A 417 -17.86 -9.32 -21.08
C GLY A 417 -17.69 -9.73 -19.60
N VAL A 418 -16.51 -10.17 -19.20
CA VAL A 418 -16.19 -10.52 -17.82
C VAL A 418 -15.64 -9.33 -17.05
N THR A 419 -15.79 -9.35 -15.72
CA THR A 419 -15.24 -8.32 -14.84
C THR A 419 -13.86 -8.70 -14.29
N GLY A 420 -13.46 -9.97 -14.42
CA GLY A 420 -12.28 -10.52 -13.79
C GLY A 420 -12.42 -10.70 -12.28
N SER A 421 -13.64 -10.68 -11.72
CA SER A 421 -13.89 -10.93 -10.30
C SER A 421 -13.69 -12.38 -9.88
N VAL A 422 -13.69 -13.29 -10.86
CA VAL A 422 -13.51 -14.73 -10.72
C VAL A 422 -12.54 -15.24 -11.80
N PRO A 423 -11.98 -16.45 -11.67
CA PRO A 423 -11.15 -17.06 -12.71
C PRO A 423 -11.90 -17.22 -14.04
N ILE A 424 -11.17 -17.08 -15.14
CA ILE A 424 -11.65 -17.02 -16.53
C ILE A 424 -11.18 -18.26 -17.29
N ALA A 425 -12.00 -18.82 -18.19
CA ALA A 425 -11.60 -19.91 -19.07
C ALA A 425 -10.58 -19.43 -20.11
N GLY A 426 -9.31 -19.90 -20.02
CA GLY A 426 -8.20 -19.44 -20.84
C GLY A 426 -8.26 -19.85 -22.30
N TRP A 427 -9.10 -20.83 -22.66
CA TRP A 427 -9.31 -21.24 -24.05
C TRP A 427 -10.34 -20.37 -24.80
N ASN A 428 -11.06 -19.49 -24.11
CA ASN A 428 -12.10 -18.68 -24.71
C ASN A 428 -11.57 -17.32 -25.20
N LEU A 429 -11.32 -17.21 -26.50
CA LEU A 429 -10.80 -15.98 -27.14
C LEU A 429 -11.65 -14.72 -26.93
N LYS A 430 -12.93 -14.86 -26.55
CA LYS A 430 -13.82 -13.73 -26.25
C LYS A 430 -13.27 -12.89 -25.08
N HIS A 431 -12.52 -13.50 -24.19
CA HIS A 431 -12.02 -12.85 -22.98
C HIS A 431 -10.58 -12.35 -23.08
N ASP A 432 -9.98 -12.42 -24.27
CA ASP A 432 -8.74 -11.70 -24.53
C ASP A 432 -8.99 -10.19 -24.37
N PHE A 433 -8.06 -9.47 -23.76
CA PHE A 433 -8.26 -8.06 -23.44
C PHE A 433 -7.21 -7.14 -24.05
N ALA A 434 -7.57 -5.85 -24.16
CA ALA A 434 -6.67 -4.75 -24.51
C ALA A 434 -6.18 -4.03 -23.24
N LEU A 435 -5.24 -3.11 -23.39
CA LEU A 435 -4.79 -2.23 -22.33
C LEU A 435 -5.43 -0.84 -22.47
N ALA A 436 -5.74 -0.21 -21.35
CA ALA A 436 -6.29 1.14 -21.33
C ALA A 436 -5.27 2.18 -21.86
N THR A 437 -5.78 3.18 -22.57
CA THR A 437 -4.99 4.31 -23.07
C THR A 437 -4.82 5.40 -22.01
N GLN A 438 -3.86 6.31 -22.21
CA GLN A 438 -3.66 7.47 -21.33
C GLN A 438 -4.93 8.29 -21.12
N ASP A 439 -5.70 8.56 -22.18
CA ASP A 439 -6.95 9.33 -22.09
C ASP A 439 -8.00 8.66 -21.20
N GLN A 440 -8.04 7.33 -21.20
CA GLN A 440 -8.93 6.56 -20.31
C GLN A 440 -8.45 6.58 -18.86
N LEU A 441 -7.14 6.73 -18.63
CA LEU A 441 -6.50 6.76 -17.32
C LEU A 441 -6.42 8.17 -16.69
N THR A 442 -6.73 9.22 -17.45
CA THR A 442 -6.97 10.57 -16.91
C THR A 442 -8.44 10.67 -16.54
N VAL A 443 -8.75 10.42 -15.28
CA VAL A 443 -10.13 10.16 -14.84
C VAL A 443 -10.90 11.41 -14.41
N GLU A 444 -10.21 12.52 -14.13
CA GLU A 444 -10.84 13.76 -13.71
C GLU A 444 -10.00 14.96 -14.17
N ARG A 445 -10.66 16.00 -14.67
CA ARG A 445 -10.07 17.29 -15.04
C ARG A 445 -10.97 18.41 -14.57
N ASN A 446 -10.46 19.31 -13.74
CA ASN A 446 -11.14 20.51 -13.25
C ASN A 446 -12.58 20.21 -12.80
N PRO A 447 -12.78 19.39 -11.73
CA PRO A 447 -14.12 19.03 -11.27
C PRO A 447 -14.94 20.28 -10.91
N GLU A 448 -16.23 20.29 -11.25
CA GLU A 448 -17.15 21.40 -10.96
C GLU A 448 -17.27 21.69 -9.45
N THR A 449 -16.99 20.72 -8.60
CA THR A 449 -16.93 20.87 -7.15
C THR A 449 -15.78 21.75 -6.67
N GLY A 450 -14.78 22.01 -7.51
CA GLY A 450 -13.55 22.71 -7.13
C GLY A 450 -12.58 21.90 -6.29
N TYR A 451 -12.83 20.58 -6.09
CA TYR A 451 -11.93 19.68 -5.37
C TYR A 451 -11.88 18.28 -5.96
N SER A 452 -10.79 17.58 -5.71
CA SER A 452 -10.63 16.14 -5.99
C SER A 452 -10.10 15.43 -4.75
N LEU A 453 -10.52 14.16 -4.55
CA LEU A 453 -10.11 13.36 -3.39
C LEU A 453 -9.98 11.88 -3.71
N THR A 454 -9.09 11.20 -3.00
CA THR A 454 -8.99 9.72 -2.97
C THR A 454 -8.58 9.24 -1.58
N ALA A 455 -9.16 8.14 -1.12
CA ALA A 455 -8.82 7.48 0.14
C ALA A 455 -8.85 5.94 -0.02
N ASN A 456 -8.34 5.44 -1.16
CA ASN A 456 -8.33 4.03 -1.55
C ASN A 456 -9.73 3.45 -1.85
N ASN A 457 -10.74 4.31 -1.98
CA ASN A 457 -12.12 3.98 -2.34
C ASN A 457 -12.23 3.69 -3.84
N ASP A 458 -13.40 3.23 -4.26
CA ASP A 458 -13.76 3.21 -5.68
C ASP A 458 -13.81 4.64 -6.22
N THR A 459 -13.03 4.88 -7.26
CA THR A 459 -12.91 6.20 -7.89
C THR A 459 -13.47 6.23 -9.32
N MET A 460 -14.14 5.15 -9.76
CA MET A 460 -14.65 4.98 -11.12
C MET A 460 -16.16 4.71 -11.21
N GLU A 461 -16.87 4.88 -10.10
CA GLU A 461 -18.30 4.55 -9.97
C GLU A 461 -19.19 5.13 -11.10
N GLU A 462 -18.77 6.22 -11.71
CA GLU A 462 -19.53 6.95 -12.74
C GLU A 462 -19.09 6.69 -14.20
N ARG A 463 -18.04 5.90 -14.44
CA ARG A 463 -17.55 5.60 -15.81
C ARG A 463 -17.93 4.20 -16.25
N GLY A 464 -19.00 4.10 -17.06
CA GLY A 464 -19.57 2.83 -17.54
C GLY A 464 -18.73 2.02 -18.54
N ASP A 465 -17.55 2.48 -18.98
CA ASP A 465 -16.82 1.90 -20.11
C ASP A 465 -15.88 0.74 -19.72
N PHE A 466 -15.29 0.79 -18.53
CA PHE A 466 -14.49 -0.26 -17.94
C PHE A 466 -14.30 0.02 -16.44
N TYR A 467 -13.99 -1.02 -15.67
CA TYR A 467 -13.68 -0.86 -14.25
C TYR A 467 -12.23 -1.20 -13.96
N ILE A 468 -11.72 -0.55 -12.92
CA ILE A 468 -10.32 -0.64 -12.55
C ILE A 468 -10.09 -1.46 -11.29
N HIS A 469 -11.14 -1.76 -10.52
CA HIS A 469 -11.05 -2.57 -9.32
C HIS A 469 -12.38 -3.23 -8.91
N ASN A 470 -12.26 -4.37 -8.23
CA ASN A 470 -13.40 -5.07 -7.61
C ASN A 470 -13.31 -5.09 -6.08
N PHE A 471 -12.15 -4.83 -5.51
CA PHE A 471 -11.85 -4.97 -4.08
C PHE A 471 -11.21 -3.72 -3.46
N PRO A 472 -11.75 -2.50 -3.66
CA PRO A 472 -11.24 -1.29 -3.01
C PRO A 472 -11.51 -1.33 -1.51
N THR A 473 -10.90 -0.41 -0.76
CA THR A 473 -11.23 -0.26 0.66
C THR A 473 -12.62 0.34 0.85
N HIS A 474 -13.14 0.28 2.08
CA HIS A 474 -14.39 0.93 2.45
C HIS A 474 -14.30 2.45 2.21
N SER A 475 -15.39 3.07 1.71
CA SER A 475 -15.43 4.48 1.34
C SER A 475 -15.41 5.48 2.53
N ALA A 476 -15.60 5.01 3.75
CA ALA A 476 -15.81 5.87 4.94
C ALA A 476 -14.83 7.05 5.07
N ARG A 477 -13.53 6.87 4.74
CA ARG A 477 -12.53 7.94 4.76
C ARG A 477 -12.76 8.94 3.62
N ALA A 478 -13.03 8.47 2.42
CA ALA A 478 -13.37 9.32 1.28
C ALA A 478 -14.66 10.11 1.54
N ASP A 479 -15.70 9.45 2.05
CA ASP A 479 -16.97 10.07 2.42
C ASP A 479 -16.79 11.14 3.49
N ARG A 480 -15.87 10.92 4.45
CA ARG A 480 -15.57 11.90 5.48
C ARG A 480 -14.83 13.12 4.92
N ILE A 481 -13.84 12.91 4.02
CA ILE A 481 -13.17 14.03 3.34
C ILE A 481 -14.22 14.83 2.55
N LYS A 482 -15.06 14.14 1.78
CA LYS A 482 -16.12 14.77 0.99
C LYS A 482 -17.06 15.59 1.87
N GLN A 483 -17.55 15.02 2.97
CA GLN A 483 -18.42 15.73 3.93
C GLN A 483 -17.76 17.01 4.45
N LEU A 484 -16.49 16.94 4.87
CA LEU A 484 -15.77 18.10 5.40
C LEU A 484 -15.55 19.18 4.34
N LEU A 485 -15.29 18.80 3.09
CA LEU A 485 -15.12 19.74 1.98
C LEU A 485 -16.45 20.37 1.56
N ASP A 486 -17.54 19.59 1.53
CA ASP A 486 -18.89 20.11 1.18
C ASP A 486 -19.46 21.06 2.26
N GLU A 487 -19.12 20.86 3.53
CA GLU A 487 -19.57 21.69 4.65
C GLU A 487 -18.71 22.94 4.86
N GLY A 488 -17.52 23.05 4.23
CA GLY A 488 -16.54 24.10 4.43
C GLY A 488 -16.39 25.06 3.26
N SER A 489 -15.77 26.21 3.52
CA SER A 489 -15.28 27.19 2.55
C SER A 489 -14.10 27.95 3.16
N ASP A 490 -13.36 28.71 2.34
CA ASP A 490 -12.22 29.52 2.78
C ASP A 490 -11.20 28.69 3.60
N PHE A 491 -10.88 27.49 3.11
CA PHE A 491 -10.01 26.56 3.83
C PHE A 491 -8.63 27.16 4.06
N THR A 492 -8.13 26.94 5.28
CA THR A 492 -6.77 27.28 5.71
C THR A 492 -5.89 26.04 5.82
N VAL A 493 -4.58 26.22 5.84
CA VAL A 493 -3.60 25.15 6.09
C VAL A 493 -3.88 24.43 7.41
N ASP A 494 -4.23 25.17 8.47
CA ASP A 494 -4.51 24.57 9.78
C ASP A 494 -5.80 23.72 9.76
N GLN A 495 -6.82 24.11 8.99
CA GLN A 495 -8.02 23.27 8.81
C GLN A 495 -7.68 21.97 8.06
N PHE A 496 -6.84 22.01 7.04
CA PHE A 496 -6.37 20.81 6.35
C PHE A 496 -5.54 19.90 7.26
N CYS A 497 -4.66 20.47 8.09
CA CYS A 497 -3.97 19.70 9.13
C CYS A 497 -4.95 19.01 10.08
N ASN A 498 -6.00 19.72 10.54
CA ASN A 498 -7.02 19.15 11.42
C ASN A 498 -7.86 18.07 10.72
N MET A 499 -8.15 18.21 9.42
CA MET A 499 -8.83 17.16 8.65
C MET A 499 -8.03 15.86 8.62
N GLN A 500 -6.69 15.91 8.45
CA GLN A 500 -5.84 14.71 8.50
C GLN A 500 -5.87 14.01 9.87
N LEU A 501 -6.31 14.68 10.92
CA LEU A 501 -6.39 14.19 12.30
C LEU A 501 -7.82 13.82 12.73
N ASP A 502 -8.82 13.95 11.85
CA ASP A 502 -10.22 13.68 12.18
C ASP A 502 -10.42 12.19 12.55
N LEU A 503 -11.08 11.98 13.70
CA LEU A 503 -11.30 10.65 14.29
C LEU A 503 -12.76 10.19 14.22
N MET A 504 -13.62 10.89 13.45
CA MET A 504 -14.98 10.43 13.19
C MET A 504 -14.96 9.16 12.34
N ASP A 505 -15.59 8.11 12.82
CA ASP A 505 -15.71 6.84 12.10
C ASP A 505 -17.10 6.70 11.47
N LEU A 506 -17.21 7.04 10.18
CA LEU A 506 -18.47 6.92 9.46
C LEU A 506 -18.92 5.47 9.28
N ARG A 507 -18.00 4.50 9.23
CA ARG A 507 -18.35 3.08 9.18
C ARG A 507 -18.97 2.62 10.49
N ALA A 508 -18.42 3.04 11.62
CA ALA A 508 -19.04 2.78 12.92
C ALA A 508 -20.45 3.36 12.97
N LYS A 509 -20.61 4.62 12.55
CA LYS A 509 -21.91 5.30 12.50
C LYS A 509 -22.93 4.56 11.61
N GLU A 510 -22.46 3.93 10.54
CA GLU A 510 -23.28 3.14 9.63
C GLU A 510 -23.72 1.80 10.23
N ILE A 511 -22.83 1.10 10.94
CA ILE A 511 -23.04 -0.27 11.45
C ILE A 511 -23.81 -0.27 12.79
N LEU A 512 -23.58 0.74 13.63
CA LEU A 512 -24.10 0.76 15.01
C LEU A 512 -25.63 0.57 15.13
N PRO A 513 -26.48 1.18 14.30
CA PRO A 513 -27.93 0.99 14.44
C PRO A 513 -28.36 -0.48 14.33
N ASP A 514 -27.86 -1.18 13.32
CA ASP A 514 -28.19 -2.60 13.08
C ASP A 514 -27.58 -3.49 14.17
N LEU A 515 -26.33 -3.19 14.60
CA LEU A 515 -25.67 -3.92 15.67
C LEU A 515 -26.44 -3.79 16.99
N ILE A 516 -26.84 -2.57 17.35
CA ILE A 516 -27.59 -2.29 18.57
C ILE A 516 -28.95 -2.98 18.54
N GLU A 517 -29.66 -2.97 17.40
CA GLU A 517 -30.94 -3.68 17.24
C GLU A 517 -30.79 -5.18 17.53
N ILE A 518 -29.74 -5.81 16.97
CA ILE A 518 -29.47 -7.23 17.23
C ILE A 518 -29.13 -7.46 18.70
N LEU A 519 -28.25 -6.63 19.29
CA LEU A 519 -27.80 -6.80 20.67
C LEU A 519 -28.93 -6.61 21.70
N ARG A 520 -29.89 -5.72 21.45
CA ARG A 520 -31.06 -5.48 22.32
C ARG A 520 -31.95 -6.72 22.54
N ALA A 521 -31.89 -7.66 21.64
CA ALA A 521 -32.63 -8.93 21.79
C ALA A 521 -31.99 -9.89 22.82
N SER A 522 -30.84 -9.54 23.40
CA SER A 522 -30.15 -10.35 24.41
C SER A 522 -30.62 -10.01 25.82
N GLU A 523 -30.81 -11.04 26.65
CA GLU A 523 -31.06 -10.89 28.11
C GLU A 523 -29.74 -10.96 28.95
N ASP A 524 -28.60 -11.18 28.29
CA ASP A 524 -27.30 -11.26 28.98
C ASP A 524 -26.90 -9.87 29.50
N ALA A 525 -26.63 -9.76 30.80
CA ALA A 525 -26.35 -8.48 31.46
C ALA A 525 -25.12 -7.77 30.90
N LEU A 526 -24.11 -8.48 30.41
CA LEU A 526 -22.93 -7.89 29.78
C LEU A 526 -23.26 -7.33 28.41
N VAL A 527 -24.08 -8.03 27.63
CA VAL A 527 -24.54 -7.56 26.31
C VAL A 527 -25.44 -6.33 26.46
N VAL A 528 -26.36 -6.34 27.43
CA VAL A 528 -27.21 -5.17 27.75
C VAL A 528 -26.32 -3.96 28.09
N ARG A 529 -25.27 -4.18 28.89
CA ARG A 529 -24.35 -3.09 29.24
C ARG A 529 -23.55 -2.59 28.04
N ALA A 530 -23.18 -3.48 27.10
CA ALA A 530 -22.53 -3.07 25.85
C ALA A 530 -23.47 -2.17 25.02
N VAL A 531 -24.76 -2.48 24.96
CA VAL A 531 -25.77 -1.65 24.28
C VAL A 531 -25.80 -0.23 24.90
N ASP A 532 -25.88 -0.10 26.23
CA ASP A 532 -25.86 1.20 26.89
C ASP A 532 -24.63 2.03 26.53
N ILE A 533 -23.45 1.41 26.44
CA ILE A 533 -22.20 2.09 26.09
C ILE A 533 -22.23 2.52 24.61
N LEU A 534 -22.63 1.63 23.69
CA LEU A 534 -22.62 1.90 22.26
C LEU A 534 -23.67 2.93 21.83
N GLU A 535 -24.84 2.96 22.48
CA GLU A 535 -25.87 3.97 22.22
C GLU A 535 -25.44 5.40 22.59
N ASN A 536 -24.56 5.53 23.58
CA ASN A 536 -24.04 6.82 24.03
C ASN A 536 -22.72 7.20 23.36
N TRP A 537 -22.22 6.39 22.43
CA TRP A 537 -20.98 6.69 21.72
C TRP A 537 -21.22 7.56 20.48
N ASP A 538 -20.44 8.62 20.37
CA ASP A 538 -20.49 9.59 19.26
C ASP A 538 -19.75 9.15 18.00
N CYS A 539 -19.27 7.91 17.93
CA CYS A 539 -18.44 7.35 16.86
C CYS A 539 -17.06 8.04 16.69
N GLN A 540 -16.62 8.81 17.67
CA GLN A 540 -15.26 9.33 17.71
C GLN A 540 -14.29 8.26 18.24
N ALA A 541 -13.31 7.89 17.43
CA ALA A 541 -12.27 6.94 17.82
C ALA A 541 -11.15 7.62 18.63
N SER A 542 -11.50 8.51 19.56
CA SER A 542 -10.51 9.19 20.39
C SER A 542 -9.84 8.23 21.37
N ARG A 543 -8.60 8.51 21.79
CA ARG A 543 -7.88 7.70 22.78
C ARG A 543 -8.60 7.58 24.13
N ASP A 544 -9.52 8.49 24.43
CA ASP A 544 -10.30 8.51 25.68
C ASP A 544 -11.69 7.86 25.54
N SER A 545 -12.05 7.34 24.36
CA SER A 545 -13.38 6.81 24.06
C SER A 545 -13.65 5.48 24.77
N VAL A 546 -14.77 5.39 25.50
CA VAL A 546 -15.29 4.15 26.10
C VAL A 546 -15.97 3.29 25.02
N GLY A 547 -16.76 3.91 24.12
CA GLY A 547 -17.47 3.19 23.05
C GLY A 547 -16.52 2.49 22.09
N ALA A 548 -15.39 3.13 21.74
CA ALA A 548 -14.35 2.53 20.93
C ALA A 548 -13.73 1.26 21.58
N CYS A 549 -13.61 1.23 22.94
CA CYS A 549 -13.15 0.04 23.66
C CYS A 549 -14.05 -1.17 23.46
N VAL A 550 -15.35 -0.97 23.23
CA VAL A 550 -16.33 -2.05 23.01
C VAL A 550 -16.41 -2.38 21.53
N PHE A 551 -16.52 -1.38 20.68
CA PHE A 551 -16.79 -1.54 19.25
C PHE A 551 -15.63 -2.22 18.48
N TYR A 552 -14.41 -1.68 18.57
CA TYR A 552 -13.30 -2.21 17.78
C TYR A 552 -12.85 -3.62 18.20
N PRO A 553 -12.69 -3.96 19.50
CA PRO A 553 -12.42 -5.34 19.90
C PRO A 553 -13.53 -6.31 19.49
N PHE A 554 -14.80 -5.86 19.37
CA PHE A 554 -15.88 -6.68 18.82
C PHE A 554 -15.66 -6.96 17.32
N LEU A 555 -15.30 -5.94 16.52
CA LEU A 555 -14.96 -6.15 15.12
C LEU A 555 -13.75 -7.09 14.97
N ASP A 556 -12.74 -6.96 15.83
CA ASP A 556 -11.54 -7.80 15.85
C ASP A 556 -11.80 -9.27 16.22
N ARG A 557 -12.95 -9.56 16.80
CA ARG A 557 -13.36 -10.95 17.08
C ARG A 557 -13.65 -11.75 15.81
N TYR A 558 -13.60 -11.10 14.66
CA TYR A 558 -13.92 -11.75 13.39
C TYR A 558 -15.28 -12.46 13.41
N TRP A 559 -16.29 -11.82 14.02
CA TRP A 559 -17.63 -12.37 14.11
C TRP A 559 -18.19 -12.71 12.71
N GLN A 560 -17.86 -11.91 11.68
CA GLN A 560 -18.21 -12.18 10.28
C GLN A 560 -17.67 -13.55 9.85
N ARG A 561 -16.40 -13.80 10.14
CA ARG A 561 -15.75 -15.07 9.83
C ARG A 561 -16.42 -16.23 10.56
N ASN A 562 -16.70 -16.08 11.87
CA ASN A 562 -17.39 -17.12 12.65
C ASN A 562 -18.81 -17.38 12.11
N TYR A 563 -19.49 -16.33 11.65
CA TYR A 563 -20.78 -16.44 11.00
C TYR A 563 -20.70 -17.15 9.64
N LEU A 564 -19.77 -16.73 8.79
CA LEU A 564 -19.53 -17.37 7.49
C LEU A 564 -19.19 -18.86 7.64
N PHE A 565 -18.42 -19.22 8.67
CA PHE A 565 -18.12 -20.62 8.98
C PHE A 565 -19.36 -21.43 9.32
N GLU A 566 -20.20 -20.88 10.17
CA GLU A 566 -21.40 -21.58 10.60
C GLU A 566 -22.37 -21.79 9.44
N VAL A 567 -22.41 -20.84 8.51
CA VAL A 567 -23.33 -20.89 7.36
C VAL A 567 -22.75 -21.69 6.19
N LEU A 568 -21.45 -21.55 5.90
CA LEU A 568 -20.80 -22.08 4.70
C LEU A 568 -19.85 -23.26 4.98
N GLY A 569 -19.53 -23.55 6.27
CA GLY A 569 -18.69 -24.68 6.65
C GLY A 569 -17.18 -24.38 6.69
N ASP A 570 -16.41 -25.40 7.13
CA ASP A 570 -14.99 -25.26 7.49
C ASP A 570 -14.02 -25.05 6.31
N ASP A 571 -14.43 -25.36 5.08
CA ASP A 571 -13.60 -25.23 3.88
C ASP A 571 -13.23 -23.77 3.58
N LEU A 572 -14.07 -22.84 4.04
CA LEU A 572 -13.84 -21.42 3.93
C LEU A 572 -12.57 -20.94 4.67
N LEU A 573 -12.24 -21.56 5.83
CA LEU A 573 -11.03 -21.20 6.63
C LEU A 573 -9.74 -21.33 5.84
N LYS A 574 -9.68 -22.30 4.97
CA LYS A 574 -8.47 -22.59 4.19
C LYS A 574 -8.23 -21.58 3.08
N LEU A 575 -9.30 -20.90 2.65
CA LEU A 575 -9.30 -19.96 1.53
C LEU A 575 -9.22 -18.48 1.95
N MET A 576 -9.60 -18.17 3.19
CA MET A 576 -9.62 -16.80 3.66
C MET A 576 -8.33 -16.50 4.42
N PRO A 577 -7.35 -15.81 3.82
CA PRO A 577 -6.26 -15.23 4.58
C PRO A 577 -6.86 -14.34 5.67
N LEU A 578 -6.23 -14.32 6.85
CA LEU A 578 -6.72 -13.62 8.05
C LEU A 578 -6.94 -12.09 7.84
N ALA A 579 -6.53 -11.57 6.70
CA ALA A 579 -6.48 -10.17 6.38
C ALA A 579 -6.89 -9.86 4.94
N ALA A 580 -7.76 -10.66 4.32
CA ALA A 580 -8.21 -10.34 2.96
C ALA A 580 -9.03 -9.04 2.95
N PRO A 581 -8.64 -8.03 2.17
CA PRO A 581 -9.44 -6.81 1.98
C PRO A 581 -10.89 -7.11 1.58
N GLY A 582 -11.12 -8.18 0.84
CA GLY A 582 -12.45 -8.65 0.45
C GLY A 582 -13.38 -9.01 1.61
N LEU A 583 -12.85 -9.36 2.80
CA LEU A 583 -13.66 -9.60 4.00
C LEU A 583 -14.38 -8.35 4.53
N ASN A 584 -13.85 -7.17 4.26
CA ASN A 584 -14.47 -5.90 4.68
C ASN A 584 -15.84 -5.66 4.03
N ARG A 585 -16.18 -6.40 2.96
CA ARG A 585 -17.47 -6.32 2.27
C ARG A 585 -18.52 -7.29 2.81
N PHE A 586 -18.11 -8.30 3.59
CA PHE A 586 -19.01 -9.15 4.36
C PHE A 586 -19.43 -8.41 5.63
N ASP A 587 -20.17 -7.34 5.48
CA ASP A 587 -20.59 -6.47 6.57
C ASP A 587 -21.98 -6.82 7.12
N LEU A 588 -22.32 -6.19 8.25
CA LEU A 588 -23.56 -6.44 8.93
C LEU A 588 -24.78 -6.08 8.07
N LYS A 589 -24.70 -5.00 7.30
CA LYS A 589 -25.80 -4.54 6.44
C LYS A 589 -26.17 -5.56 5.38
N THR A 590 -25.17 -6.18 4.75
CA THR A 590 -25.44 -7.24 3.76
C THR A 590 -26.13 -8.45 4.40
N PHE A 591 -25.72 -8.82 5.62
CA PHE A 591 -26.31 -9.96 6.34
C PHE A 591 -27.70 -9.67 6.90
N THR A 592 -28.03 -8.42 7.20
CA THR A 592 -29.34 -8.01 7.75
C THR A 592 -30.37 -7.64 6.68
N LYS A 593 -29.95 -7.42 5.44
CA LYS A 593 -30.84 -7.04 4.32
C LYS A 593 -31.85 -8.12 4.01
N ASP A 594 -33.15 -7.77 4.00
CA ASP A 594 -34.25 -8.71 3.79
C ASP A 594 -34.22 -9.46 2.44
N SER A 595 -33.74 -8.80 1.40
CA SER A 595 -33.61 -9.36 0.06
C SER A 595 -32.39 -10.27 -0.11
N SER A 596 -31.47 -10.30 0.87
CA SER A 596 -30.24 -11.09 0.78
C SER A 596 -30.48 -12.57 1.07
N PRO A 597 -29.81 -13.51 0.38
CA PRO A 597 -29.81 -14.93 0.73
C PRO A 597 -29.39 -15.20 2.18
N TRP A 598 -28.63 -14.30 2.78
CA TRP A 598 -28.18 -14.37 4.18
C TRP A 598 -29.32 -14.21 5.19
N SER A 599 -30.45 -13.62 4.79
CA SER A 599 -31.60 -13.35 5.67
C SER A 599 -32.18 -14.62 6.33
N GLN A 600 -32.07 -15.78 5.68
CA GLN A 600 -32.50 -17.07 6.23
C GLN A 600 -31.62 -17.54 7.41
N HIS A 601 -30.46 -16.96 7.63
CA HIS A 601 -29.50 -17.34 8.67
C HIS A 601 -29.45 -16.34 9.83
N ARG A 602 -30.42 -15.41 9.95
CA ARG A 602 -30.46 -14.36 11.01
C ARG A 602 -30.35 -14.92 12.42
N GLY A 603 -30.93 -16.09 12.69
CA GLY A 603 -30.82 -16.74 14.00
C GLY A 603 -29.36 -17.09 14.36
N ALA A 604 -28.59 -17.57 13.39
CA ALA A 604 -27.15 -17.84 13.56
C ALA A 604 -26.38 -16.51 13.76
N LEU A 605 -26.70 -15.49 12.96
CA LEU A 605 -26.09 -14.18 13.06
C LEU A 605 -26.25 -13.57 14.47
N SER A 606 -27.49 -13.49 14.98
CA SER A 606 -27.78 -12.95 16.31
C SER A 606 -27.05 -13.70 17.41
N ARG A 607 -27.08 -15.04 17.37
CA ARG A 607 -26.41 -15.88 18.37
C ARG A 607 -24.91 -15.66 18.39
N ILE A 608 -24.28 -15.53 17.22
CA ILE A 608 -22.82 -15.28 17.13
C ILE A 608 -22.49 -13.88 17.64
N ILE A 609 -23.26 -12.87 17.22
CA ILE A 609 -23.05 -11.49 17.66
C ILE A 609 -23.17 -11.38 19.18
N HIS A 610 -24.22 -11.96 19.79
CA HIS A 610 -24.42 -11.96 21.26
C HIS A 610 -23.23 -12.66 21.97
N LYS A 611 -22.81 -13.83 21.48
CA LYS A 611 -21.69 -14.58 22.03
C LYS A 611 -20.39 -13.78 21.98
N GLU A 612 -20.06 -13.21 20.81
CA GLU A 612 -18.79 -12.50 20.65
C GLU A 612 -18.78 -11.18 21.42
N MET A 613 -19.91 -10.46 21.51
CA MET A 613 -20.02 -9.25 22.33
C MET A 613 -19.85 -9.57 23.82
N ARG A 614 -20.49 -10.62 24.34
CA ARG A 614 -20.28 -11.09 25.70
C ARG A 614 -18.80 -11.35 26.00
N VAL A 615 -18.12 -12.08 25.12
CA VAL A 615 -16.68 -12.38 25.28
C VAL A 615 -15.83 -11.11 25.29
N VAL A 616 -16.18 -10.11 24.47
CA VAL A 616 -15.51 -8.80 24.48
C VAL A 616 -15.67 -8.14 25.85
N MET A 617 -16.89 -8.04 26.35
CA MET A 617 -17.15 -7.39 27.64
C MET A 617 -16.46 -8.10 28.82
N GLU A 618 -16.43 -9.44 28.82
CA GLU A 618 -15.68 -10.21 29.81
C GLU A 618 -14.18 -9.86 29.80
N ARG A 619 -13.58 -9.87 28.59
CA ARG A 619 -12.16 -9.55 28.42
C ARG A 619 -11.80 -8.11 28.76
N LEU A 620 -12.67 -7.16 28.46
CA LEU A 620 -12.46 -5.77 28.81
C LEU A 620 -12.46 -5.59 30.34
N ARG A 621 -13.38 -6.23 31.05
CA ARG A 621 -13.41 -6.20 32.51
C ARG A 621 -12.16 -6.84 33.14
N ASP A 622 -11.68 -7.93 32.55
CA ASP A 622 -10.46 -8.60 33.01
C ASP A 622 -9.20 -7.73 32.76
N SER A 623 -9.17 -6.99 31.65
CA SER A 623 -7.99 -6.20 31.24
C SER A 623 -8.00 -4.78 31.82
N LEU A 624 -9.16 -4.11 31.85
CA LEU A 624 -9.30 -2.71 32.22
C LEU A 624 -10.01 -2.49 33.57
N GLY A 625 -10.47 -3.57 34.19
CA GLY A 625 -11.19 -3.54 35.46
C GLY A 625 -12.71 -3.36 35.30
N PRO A 626 -13.46 -3.48 36.43
CA PRO A 626 -14.93 -3.49 36.42
C PRO A 626 -15.58 -2.12 36.19
N GLU A 627 -14.84 -1.02 36.33
CA GLU A 627 -15.36 0.33 36.21
C GLU A 627 -15.37 0.79 34.73
N GLU A 628 -16.39 0.43 33.99
CA GLU A 628 -16.48 0.62 32.53
C GLU A 628 -16.35 2.08 32.09
N ASN A 629 -16.84 3.04 32.89
CA ASN A 629 -16.70 4.49 32.60
C ASN A 629 -15.24 4.99 32.69
N ALA A 630 -14.36 4.19 33.29
CA ALA A 630 -12.92 4.47 33.35
C ALA A 630 -12.13 3.91 32.17
N TRP A 631 -12.73 3.06 31.34
CA TRP A 631 -12.05 2.51 30.18
C TRP A 631 -11.66 3.60 29.19
N ARG A 632 -10.50 3.43 28.58
CA ARG A 632 -9.96 4.32 27.54
C ARG A 632 -9.46 3.51 26.37
N TRP A 633 -9.83 3.89 25.15
CA TRP A 633 -9.37 3.23 23.94
C TRP A 633 -7.84 3.18 23.90
N GLY A 634 -7.15 4.24 24.27
CA GLY A 634 -5.69 4.31 24.32
C GLY A 634 -5.02 3.34 25.30
N ASP A 635 -5.74 2.75 26.27
CA ASP A 635 -5.18 1.72 27.15
C ASP A 635 -5.02 0.38 26.40
N LEU A 636 -5.81 0.15 25.37
CA LEU A 636 -5.75 -1.02 24.49
C LEU A 636 -5.01 -0.73 23.20
N HIS A 637 -5.24 0.45 22.61
CA HIS A 637 -4.82 0.87 21.29
C HIS A 637 -3.56 1.71 21.38
N GLN A 638 -2.42 1.04 21.23
CA GLN A 638 -1.11 1.63 21.44
C GLN A 638 -0.23 1.48 20.22
N ILE A 639 0.62 2.47 19.99
CA ILE A 639 1.57 2.50 18.88
C ILE A 639 3.00 2.37 19.36
N ALA A 640 3.78 1.57 18.66
CA ALA A 640 5.22 1.46 18.88
C ALA A 640 5.94 1.30 17.54
N PHE A 641 7.03 2.03 17.34
CA PHE A 641 7.90 1.86 16.16
C PHE A 641 9.15 1.12 16.57
N TRP A 642 9.52 0.14 15.79
CA TRP A 642 10.65 -0.73 16.09
C TRP A 642 11.58 -0.86 14.89
N HIS A 643 12.88 -0.77 15.15
CA HIS A 643 13.86 -1.28 14.21
C HIS A 643 13.81 -2.83 14.18
N ARG A 644 13.90 -3.43 13.00
CA ARG A 644 13.83 -4.90 12.86
C ARG A 644 14.91 -5.64 13.68
N GLN A 645 16.04 -4.98 13.91
CA GLN A 645 17.17 -5.54 14.66
C GLN A 645 17.23 -5.07 16.12
N ARG A 646 16.16 -4.50 16.69
CA ARG A 646 16.13 -3.95 18.06
C ARG A 646 16.62 -4.89 19.19
N LYS A 647 16.58 -6.21 18.94
CA LYS A 647 17.09 -7.22 19.90
C LYS A 647 18.61 -7.45 19.77
N ARG A 648 19.31 -6.74 18.89
CA ARG A 648 20.76 -6.81 18.69
C ARG A 648 21.44 -5.67 19.42
N ALA A 649 22.66 -5.94 19.93
CA ALA A 649 23.47 -4.93 20.61
C ALA A 649 23.69 -3.70 19.70
N GLY A 650 23.46 -2.51 20.23
CA GLY A 650 23.58 -1.25 19.51
C GLY A 650 22.33 -0.77 18.76
N PHE A 651 21.22 -1.56 18.77
CA PHE A 651 19.97 -1.22 18.11
C PHE A 651 18.78 -1.04 19.08
N GLU A 652 18.98 -1.24 20.36
CA GLU A 652 17.93 -1.21 21.39
C GLU A 652 17.26 0.15 21.51
N HIS A 653 18.03 1.22 21.28
CA HIS A 653 17.53 2.61 21.31
C HIS A 653 16.64 2.97 20.13
N LEU A 654 16.62 2.15 19.06
CA LEU A 654 15.78 2.36 17.88
C LEU A 654 14.38 1.78 18.11
N THR A 655 13.76 2.22 19.19
CA THR A 655 12.39 1.83 19.59
C THR A 655 11.74 3.04 20.24
N VAL A 656 10.52 3.38 19.88
CA VAL A 656 9.68 4.39 20.53
C VAL A 656 8.32 3.80 20.83
N GLY A 657 7.66 4.31 21.87
CA GLY A 657 6.41 3.76 22.40
C GLY A 657 6.65 2.52 23.29
N PRO A 658 5.61 1.77 23.71
CA PRO A 658 4.21 1.97 23.29
C PRO A 658 3.56 3.21 23.91
N ASP A 659 2.84 3.96 23.09
CA ASP A 659 2.10 5.15 23.51
C ASP A 659 0.63 5.06 23.07
N PRO A 660 -0.33 5.60 23.87
CA PRO A 660 -1.74 5.64 23.51
C PRO A 660 -2.00 6.47 22.26
N ILE A 661 -2.83 5.94 21.35
CA ILE A 661 -3.25 6.67 20.16
C ILE A 661 -4.73 6.45 19.86
N GLY A 662 -5.41 7.47 19.31
CA GLY A 662 -6.75 7.37 18.76
C GLY A 662 -6.74 6.81 17.33
N GLY A 663 -7.92 6.78 16.71
CA GLY A 663 -8.11 6.33 15.34
C GLY A 663 -8.54 4.88 15.19
N SER A 664 -8.81 4.54 13.95
CA SER A 664 -9.23 3.21 13.49
C SER A 664 -8.78 2.99 12.04
N PRO A 665 -9.00 1.83 11.43
CA PRO A 665 -8.76 1.64 9.99
C PRO A 665 -9.61 2.52 9.07
N THR A 666 -10.72 3.07 9.57
CA THR A 666 -11.74 3.80 8.79
C THR A 666 -11.88 5.29 9.15
N THR A 667 -11.06 5.81 10.07
CA THR A 667 -10.96 7.25 10.36
C THR A 667 -9.91 7.93 9.46
N LEU A 668 -10.01 9.26 9.25
CA LEU A 668 -8.98 10.01 8.51
C LEU A 668 -7.64 9.98 9.25
N GLY A 669 -7.64 10.30 10.55
CA GLY A 669 -6.52 10.02 11.44
C GLY A 669 -6.39 8.52 11.65
N MET A 670 -5.99 7.81 10.58
CA MET A 670 -5.99 6.36 10.50
C MET A 670 -4.95 5.75 11.44
N ALA A 671 -5.37 4.77 12.22
CA ALA A 671 -4.49 3.96 13.06
C ALA A 671 -4.97 2.51 13.05
N MET A 672 -4.42 1.73 12.12
CA MET A 672 -4.78 0.32 11.96
C MET A 672 -4.03 -0.54 12.95
N HIS A 673 -4.77 -1.32 13.73
CA HIS A 673 -4.22 -2.29 14.67
C HIS A 673 -4.49 -3.73 14.23
N MET A 674 -3.70 -4.66 14.75
CA MET A 674 -3.94 -6.09 14.56
C MET A 674 -4.67 -6.64 15.78
N GLY A 675 -5.90 -7.09 15.59
CA GLY A 675 -6.59 -7.91 16.58
C GLY A 675 -5.88 -9.27 16.76
N LYS A 676 -6.05 -9.89 17.93
CA LYS A 676 -5.57 -11.27 18.17
C LYS A 676 -6.45 -12.26 17.41
N GLY A 677 -6.15 -12.48 16.12
CA GLY A 677 -6.81 -13.51 15.32
C GLY A 677 -6.48 -14.92 15.83
N PRO A 678 -7.39 -15.90 15.68
CA PRO A 678 -7.07 -17.28 15.99
C PRO A 678 -5.89 -17.75 15.12
N GLY A 679 -4.85 -18.30 15.76
CA GLY A 679 -3.71 -18.92 15.08
C GLY A 679 -2.44 -18.06 14.95
N ARG A 680 -2.45 -16.78 15.31
CA ARG A 680 -1.20 -16.01 15.47
C ARG A 680 -0.81 -15.97 16.95
N ALA A 681 0.35 -16.54 17.26
CA ALA A 681 1.04 -16.24 18.50
C ALA A 681 1.47 -14.77 18.41
N VAL A 682 0.70 -13.88 19.02
CA VAL A 682 1.11 -12.48 19.17
C VAL A 682 2.10 -12.46 20.31
N GLU A 683 3.39 -12.32 19.99
CA GLU A 683 4.45 -12.06 20.99
C GLU A 683 4.30 -10.66 21.62
N ASP A 684 3.29 -9.89 21.23
CA ASP A 684 3.09 -8.52 21.65
C ASP A 684 2.22 -8.46 22.90
N GLU A 685 2.75 -7.82 23.95
CA GLU A 685 2.06 -7.53 25.20
C GLU A 685 0.91 -6.49 25.01
N ILE A 686 0.85 -5.82 23.85
CA ILE A 686 -0.12 -4.78 23.53
C ILE A 686 -1.38 -5.42 22.92
N PRO A 687 -2.57 -5.25 23.51
CA PRO A 687 -3.82 -5.90 23.04
C PRO A 687 -4.24 -5.52 21.61
N CYS A 688 -4.19 -4.23 21.28
CA CYS A 688 -4.52 -3.68 19.97
C CYS A 688 -3.36 -2.84 19.46
N ARG A 689 -2.24 -3.48 19.14
CA ARG A 689 -1.06 -2.76 18.68
C ARG A 689 -1.27 -2.17 17.30
N VAL A 690 -1.15 -0.84 17.21
CA VAL A 690 -1.14 -0.12 15.93
C VAL A 690 0.17 -0.41 15.21
N PHE A 691 0.07 -0.88 13.99
CA PHE A 691 1.22 -1.23 13.16
C PHE A 691 1.26 -0.45 11.83
N HIS A 692 0.18 0.26 11.47
CA HIS A 692 0.01 0.90 10.18
C HIS A 692 -0.81 2.19 10.32
N GLY A 693 -0.40 3.24 9.62
CA GLY A 693 -1.04 4.56 9.63
C GLY A 693 -0.22 5.59 8.87
N PRO A 694 -0.49 6.90 9.02
CA PRO A 694 0.22 7.97 8.33
C PRO A 694 1.73 7.87 8.52
N ALA A 695 2.47 7.44 7.50
CA ALA A 695 3.94 7.40 7.52
C ALA A 695 4.53 8.81 7.50
N TYR A 696 3.81 9.75 6.93
CA TYR A 696 3.97 11.18 7.10
C TYR A 696 2.66 11.93 6.82
N ARG A 697 2.64 13.20 7.12
CA ARG A 697 1.58 14.13 6.74
C ARG A 697 2.19 15.33 6.06
N LEU A 698 1.59 15.79 4.97
CA LEU A 698 1.97 16.97 4.21
C LEU A 698 0.73 17.77 3.87
N VAL A 699 0.78 19.08 4.12
CA VAL A 699 -0.19 20.07 3.65
C VAL A 699 0.57 21.20 2.99
N VAL A 700 0.23 21.50 1.74
CA VAL A 700 0.85 22.57 0.98
C VAL A 700 -0.20 23.53 0.42
N ASP A 701 0.04 24.81 0.58
CA ASP A 701 -0.64 25.92 -0.10
C ASP A 701 0.31 26.47 -1.17
N LEU A 702 -0.09 26.40 -2.44
CA LEU A 702 0.76 26.86 -3.55
C LEU A 702 0.97 28.39 -3.57
N GLY A 703 0.22 29.14 -2.77
CA GLY A 703 0.48 30.56 -2.52
C GLY A 703 1.65 30.78 -1.55
N ASP A 704 1.93 29.82 -0.68
CA ASP A 704 3.01 29.86 0.32
C ASP A 704 3.69 28.50 0.50
N HIS A 705 4.01 27.82 -0.60
CA HIS A 705 4.57 26.46 -0.61
C HIS A 705 5.91 26.38 0.15
N GLN A 706 6.62 27.50 0.32
CA GLN A 706 7.88 27.56 1.07
C GLN A 706 7.69 27.30 2.57
N HIS A 707 6.47 27.45 3.10
CA HIS A 707 6.11 27.21 4.49
C HIS A 707 5.07 26.07 4.64
N ALA A 708 5.12 25.07 3.76
CA ALA A 708 4.29 23.89 3.86
C ALA A 708 4.37 23.23 5.26
N ARG A 709 3.31 22.55 5.68
CA ARG A 709 3.28 21.79 6.93
C ARG A 709 3.60 20.34 6.68
N PHE A 710 4.54 19.78 7.45
CA PHE A 710 4.89 18.37 7.32
C PHE A 710 5.30 17.74 8.65
N VAL A 711 5.25 16.42 8.74
CA VAL A 711 5.81 15.62 9.82
C VAL A 711 5.98 14.18 9.37
N ILE A 712 7.08 13.54 9.75
CA ILE A 712 7.35 12.11 9.49
C ILE A 712 7.06 11.28 10.75
N ALA A 713 6.41 10.15 10.59
CA ALA A 713 6.25 9.16 11.65
C ALA A 713 7.63 8.58 12.05
N GLY A 714 8.09 8.94 13.24
CA GLY A 714 9.45 8.63 13.71
C GLY A 714 10.44 9.71 13.34
N GLY A 715 10.96 9.71 12.13
CA GLY A 715 11.94 10.69 11.64
C GLY A 715 12.55 10.33 10.30
N ASN A 716 13.40 11.19 9.77
CA ASN A 716 13.98 11.06 8.43
C ASN A 716 15.26 10.21 8.39
N GLY A 717 15.92 9.95 9.52
CA GLY A 717 17.14 9.15 9.60
C GLY A 717 16.87 7.64 9.55
N GLY A 718 17.90 6.87 9.23
CA GLY A 718 17.80 5.41 9.15
C GLY A 718 19.04 4.64 9.55
N ARG A 719 20.19 5.30 9.69
CA ARG A 719 21.38 4.67 10.24
C ARG A 719 21.20 4.42 11.75
N PRO A 720 21.80 3.37 12.31
CA PRO A 720 21.71 3.07 13.74
C PRO A 720 22.21 4.20 14.66
N ASP A 721 23.18 4.99 14.19
CA ASP A 721 23.76 6.12 14.91
C ASP A 721 23.12 7.46 14.57
N SER A 722 22.11 7.48 13.68
CA SER A 722 21.41 8.70 13.29
C SER A 722 20.47 9.17 14.40
N LYS A 723 20.65 10.43 14.81
CA LYS A 723 19.73 11.09 15.75
C LYS A 723 18.38 11.49 15.13
N PHE A 724 18.25 11.36 13.82
CA PHE A 724 17.07 11.72 13.06
C PHE A 724 16.09 10.55 12.86
N GLY A 725 16.35 9.37 13.45
CA GLY A 725 15.48 8.21 13.29
C GLY A 725 14.15 8.30 14.06
N THR A 726 14.11 9.09 15.15
CA THR A 726 12.96 9.18 16.06
C THR A 726 12.64 10.61 16.50
N ASN A 727 13.36 11.61 16.05
CA ASN A 727 13.29 12.99 16.53
C ASN A 727 11.96 13.72 16.24
N GLN A 728 11.14 13.20 15.33
CA GLN A 728 9.82 13.75 14.98
C GLN A 728 8.64 12.99 15.63
N TYR A 729 8.92 11.86 16.31
CA TYR A 729 7.91 10.95 16.82
C TYR A 729 6.89 11.64 17.75
N SER A 730 7.36 12.40 18.75
CA SER A 730 6.46 13.05 19.72
C SER A 730 5.55 14.09 19.05
N THR A 731 6.09 14.90 18.13
CA THR A 731 5.29 15.85 17.36
C THR A 731 4.25 15.14 16.49
N TRP A 732 4.65 14.06 15.81
CA TRP A 732 3.74 13.26 14.99
C TRP A 732 2.63 12.63 15.82
N LEU A 733 2.95 12.03 16.98
CA LEU A 733 2.01 11.36 17.88
C LEU A 733 0.95 12.31 18.44
N GLU A 734 1.34 13.53 18.81
CA GLU A 734 0.44 14.57 19.34
C GLU A 734 -0.33 15.32 18.23
N GLY A 735 -0.24 14.90 16.97
CA GLY A 735 -0.92 15.54 15.86
C GLY A 735 -0.28 16.84 15.39
N GLY A 736 0.95 17.13 15.82
CA GLY A 736 1.69 18.33 15.43
C GLY A 736 2.28 18.25 14.03
N TYR A 737 2.72 19.42 13.55
CA TYR A 737 3.40 19.60 12.28
C TYR A 737 4.61 20.54 12.47
N PHE A 738 5.59 20.37 11.62
CA PHE A 738 6.68 21.35 11.43
C PHE A 738 6.35 22.25 10.25
N THR A 739 6.80 23.48 10.30
CA THR A 739 6.80 24.39 9.15
C THR A 739 8.08 24.15 8.36
N LEU A 740 7.93 23.89 7.08
CA LEU A 740 9.02 23.80 6.15
C LEU A 740 9.62 25.19 5.92
N ASN A 741 10.94 25.28 5.80
CA ASN A 741 11.64 26.49 5.41
C ASN A 741 12.55 26.12 4.23
N LEU A 742 12.20 26.58 3.03
CA LEU A 742 12.97 26.29 1.82
C LEU A 742 14.05 27.34 1.53
N LYS A 743 13.95 28.56 2.08
CA LYS A 743 14.98 29.58 1.90
C LYS A 743 16.21 29.29 2.71
N ARG A 744 17.38 29.47 2.08
CA ARG A 744 18.69 29.12 2.68
C ARG A 744 18.93 29.75 4.04
N ASP A 745 18.51 30.99 4.25
CA ASP A 745 18.69 31.77 5.48
C ASP A 745 17.64 31.48 6.56
N GLU A 746 16.53 30.78 6.20
CA GLU A 746 15.46 30.35 7.12
C GLU A 746 15.68 28.91 7.63
N ILE A 747 16.57 28.14 7.03
CA ILE A 747 16.85 26.75 7.42
C ILE A 747 17.57 26.72 8.78
N ASP A 748 17.00 26.00 9.75
CA ASP A 748 17.66 25.73 11.03
C ASP A 748 18.73 24.64 10.85
N VAL A 749 19.91 25.07 10.45
CA VAL A 749 21.01 24.23 10.02
C VAL A 749 21.55 23.37 11.16
N HIS A 750 21.70 22.08 10.91
CA HIS A 750 22.42 21.13 11.74
C HIS A 750 23.90 21.00 11.26
N GLU A 751 24.08 20.68 9.97
CA GLU A 751 25.39 20.44 9.37
C GLU A 751 25.37 20.83 7.88
N ILE A 752 26.53 21.26 7.37
CA ILE A 752 26.70 21.56 5.95
C ILE A 752 27.83 20.67 5.40
N TRP A 753 27.51 20.01 4.29
CA TRP A 753 28.49 19.26 3.52
C TRP A 753 28.80 19.96 2.22
N GLN A 754 30.11 20.15 1.98
CA GLN A 754 30.61 20.66 0.71
C GLN A 754 30.92 19.48 -0.20
N VAL A 755 30.27 19.44 -1.35
CA VAL A 755 30.48 18.39 -2.36
C VAL A 755 31.37 18.95 -3.45
N GLU A 756 32.49 18.25 -3.70
CA GLU A 756 33.47 18.58 -4.76
C GLU A 756 33.31 17.54 -5.90
N GLY A 757 33.44 17.98 -7.16
CA GLY A 757 33.43 17.15 -8.35
C GLY A 757 34.71 16.31 -8.55
#